data_c6015fa5efbdd01accb68480fb91ecdf
#
_entry.id   c6015fa5efbdd01accb68480fb91ecdf
#
_cell.length_a   1.000
_cell.length_b   1.000
_cell.length_c   1.000
_cell.angle_alpha   90.00
_cell.angle_beta   90.00
_cell.angle_gamma   90.00
#
_symmetry.space_group_name_H-M   'P 1'
#
loop_
_entity.id
_entity.type
_entity.pdbx_description
1 polymer ?
#
loop_
_entity_poly.entity_id
_entity_poly.type
_entity_poly.pdbx_seq_one_letter_code
_entity_poly.pdbx_strand_id
1 'polypeptide(L)'
;MTAPASKLLQPITVGPLELKNRIMFPPLTTGYEERDGSIGERSLAFYERLARGGVSYIVIGDVAPVMTASPTPKLATDAQIPTFKALADTVHKHGAKVALQLFHPEYDVPGVGRMVMGSMAAAKAAQEAKAAGDEETFAAKMAESNEIRKQAYAKLHHDMQHFVNEATVEQLTQIKEAIAASAARAQQAGIDAIEVHGDRLVGSLCSAILNKRTDEYGGSFENRVRYALEVVAAIKEAAPQLMVEYKLPVIMENPDGTPRGKGGLQPDEACEFAKLLEGAGIDMIQVAQANHTGNMGDTIPPMGAMPYNWTLPVAERVKALVSVPVATVGRVVSVEAGEKILEDGAADIIAYGRSLMCDPDIALKAATGEPIRECLNCNKGCVDAIQNRKYISCVLNAENGDEATVAIKPGEGDKKIAVVGGGIAGLEAARVAAKRGYDVTVYEASDHLGGQIVLAAAPPRKDEIMRSVEYYEKILPGLGVKVELNHAATAEELNAADAAIVAVGAHDVVIPVPGADSEKVVSSWDVLAGKVELTGRVAVIGGGLVGTETAEYLLQHGCEVAIVEMLDKIAAGESETILPLIMSDFAEHNVEQHVKTRLTAITDEGVEAIRTTEDGAEEPVKIACDYVVMAVGSKANAFDLDGVTVPVTCVGDCSGERTADIASAIRTAYHAANEL
;
A
#
# COMPACT_ATOMS: atom_id res chain seq x y z
N MET A 1 -26.37 16.05 -26.41
CA MET A 1 -25.26 16.94 -26.04
C MET A 1 -24.05 16.02 -25.92
N THR A 2 -23.02 16.25 -26.73
CA THR A 2 -21.73 15.53 -26.53
C THR A 2 -21.22 15.89 -25.15
N ALA A 3 -20.89 14.88 -24.33
CA ALA A 3 -20.23 15.11 -23.05
C ALA A 3 -19.00 16.02 -23.25
N PRO A 4 -18.74 16.99 -22.37
CA PRO A 4 -17.55 17.81 -22.48
C PRO A 4 -16.31 16.89 -22.56
N ALA A 5 -15.36 17.25 -23.42
CA ALA A 5 -14.14 16.45 -23.57
C ALA A 5 -13.39 16.42 -22.24
N SER A 6 -13.12 15.22 -21.72
CA SER A 6 -12.44 14.99 -20.44
C SER A 6 -11.13 15.79 -20.35
N LYS A 7 -10.97 16.63 -19.34
CA LYS A 7 -9.72 17.36 -19.06
C LYS A 7 -8.59 16.43 -18.67
N LEU A 8 -8.91 15.35 -17.98
CA LEU A 8 -7.95 14.32 -17.56
C LEU A 8 -7.21 13.70 -18.75
N LEU A 9 -7.90 13.56 -19.89
CA LEU A 9 -7.36 12.97 -21.11
C LEU A 9 -6.73 13.99 -22.07
N GLN A 10 -6.80 15.29 -21.77
CA GLN A 10 -6.16 16.32 -22.60
C GLN A 10 -4.65 16.31 -22.39
N PRO A 11 -3.87 16.51 -23.46
CA PRO A 11 -2.44 16.67 -23.35
C PRO A 11 -2.07 17.92 -22.56
N ILE A 12 -0.86 17.94 -22.01
CA ILE A 12 -0.27 19.09 -21.31
C ILE A 12 1.22 19.16 -21.60
N THR A 13 1.72 20.38 -21.82
CA THR A 13 3.17 20.65 -21.94
C THR A 13 3.75 20.96 -20.57
N VAL A 14 4.84 20.27 -20.21
CA VAL A 14 5.57 20.47 -18.95
C VAL A 14 7.05 20.63 -19.29
N GLY A 15 7.57 21.85 -19.17
CA GLY A 15 8.92 22.17 -19.62
C GLY A 15 9.15 21.73 -21.07
N PRO A 16 10.16 20.87 -21.36
CA PRO A 16 10.41 20.37 -22.69
C PRO A 16 9.52 19.18 -23.12
N LEU A 17 8.67 18.66 -22.24
CA LEU A 17 7.89 17.45 -22.48
C LEU A 17 6.44 17.75 -22.86
N GLU A 18 5.91 16.98 -23.80
CA GLU A 18 4.48 16.88 -24.06
C GLU A 18 3.96 15.56 -23.47
N LEU A 19 3.02 15.65 -22.53
CA LEU A 19 2.34 14.54 -21.90
C LEU A 19 1.01 14.31 -22.61
N LYS A 20 0.73 13.06 -23.02
CA LYS A 20 -0.49 12.71 -23.79
C LYS A 20 -1.81 12.87 -23.01
N ASN A 21 -1.75 12.92 -21.69
CA ASN A 21 -2.86 13.18 -20.78
C ASN A 21 -2.34 13.68 -19.44
N ARG A 22 -3.23 13.95 -18.48
CA ARG A 22 -2.90 14.51 -17.17
C ARG A 22 -2.84 13.46 -16.05
N ILE A 23 -2.60 12.20 -16.41
CA ILE A 23 -2.51 11.07 -15.48
C ILE A 23 -1.05 10.73 -15.24
N MET A 24 -0.65 10.76 -13.97
CA MET A 24 0.70 10.48 -13.50
C MET A 24 0.69 9.27 -12.55
N PHE A 25 1.69 8.39 -12.68
CA PHE A 25 2.05 7.46 -11.62
C PHE A 25 3.15 8.10 -10.76
N PRO A 26 2.84 8.48 -9.50
CA PRO A 26 3.81 9.12 -8.62
C PRO A 26 4.88 8.13 -8.14
N PRO A 27 6.00 8.61 -7.61
CA PRO A 27 7.06 7.75 -7.12
C PRO A 27 6.57 6.84 -6.00
N LEU A 28 6.90 5.57 -6.11
CA LEU A 28 6.55 4.52 -5.17
C LEU A 28 7.67 3.48 -5.15
N THR A 29 8.14 3.10 -3.96
CA THR A 29 9.11 2.02 -3.79
C THR A 29 8.42 0.68 -4.06
N THR A 30 8.91 -0.11 -5.00
CA THR A 30 8.32 -1.39 -5.40
C THR A 30 8.98 -2.59 -4.74
N GLY A 31 10.29 -2.48 -4.49
CA GLY A 31 11.13 -3.58 -4.05
C GLY A 31 11.47 -4.59 -5.15
N TYR A 32 11.11 -4.30 -6.41
CA TYR A 32 11.29 -5.24 -7.55
C TYR A 32 12.69 -5.21 -8.15
N GLU A 33 13.50 -4.23 -7.77
CA GLU A 33 14.81 -3.98 -8.33
C GLU A 33 15.80 -5.09 -7.93
N GLU A 34 16.81 -5.29 -8.77
CA GLU A 34 17.88 -6.22 -8.50
C GLU A 34 18.75 -5.73 -7.31
N ARG A 35 19.50 -6.63 -6.69
CA ARG A 35 20.31 -6.31 -5.49
C ARG A 35 21.31 -5.17 -5.69
N ASP A 36 21.84 -5.04 -6.90
CA ASP A 36 22.74 -3.96 -7.27
C ASP A 36 22.00 -2.66 -7.64
N GLY A 37 20.67 -2.67 -7.58
CA GLY A 37 19.79 -1.55 -7.92
C GLY A 37 19.48 -1.41 -9.40
N SER A 38 19.87 -2.38 -10.23
CA SER A 38 19.50 -2.45 -11.64
C SER A 38 18.01 -2.71 -11.82
N ILE A 39 17.47 -2.25 -12.94
CA ILE A 39 16.08 -2.52 -13.34
C ILE A 39 16.03 -3.92 -13.97
N GLY A 40 15.35 -4.86 -13.32
CA GLY A 40 15.17 -6.23 -13.76
C GLY A 40 13.85 -6.47 -14.48
N GLU A 41 13.58 -7.74 -14.82
CA GLU A 41 12.39 -8.15 -15.57
C GLU A 41 11.08 -7.78 -14.87
N ARG A 42 10.99 -7.98 -13.54
CA ARG A 42 9.80 -7.65 -12.75
C ARG A 42 9.48 -6.15 -12.78
N SER A 43 10.49 -5.30 -12.59
CA SER A 43 10.34 -3.85 -12.70
C SER A 43 9.90 -3.44 -14.10
N LEU A 44 10.54 -3.97 -15.15
CA LEU A 44 10.16 -3.68 -16.53
C LEU A 44 8.71 -4.04 -16.82
N ALA A 45 8.27 -5.24 -16.43
CA ALA A 45 6.90 -5.70 -16.65
C ALA A 45 5.87 -4.81 -15.93
N PHE A 46 6.16 -4.42 -14.68
CA PHE A 46 5.31 -3.52 -13.90
C PHE A 46 5.14 -2.15 -14.57
N TYR A 47 6.24 -1.49 -14.92
CA TYR A 47 6.19 -0.16 -15.54
C TYR A 47 5.65 -0.21 -16.97
N GLU A 48 5.92 -1.29 -17.74
CA GLU A 48 5.30 -1.52 -19.05
C GLU A 48 3.78 -1.67 -18.92
N ARG A 49 3.30 -2.37 -17.87
CA ARG A 49 1.86 -2.55 -17.64
C ARG A 49 1.15 -1.22 -17.38
N LEU A 50 1.77 -0.33 -16.60
CA LEU A 50 1.26 1.03 -16.38
C LEU A 50 1.24 1.85 -17.67
N ALA A 51 2.33 1.86 -18.42
CA ALA A 51 2.44 2.61 -19.68
C ALA A 51 1.43 2.14 -20.73
N ARG A 52 1.24 0.81 -20.84
CA ARG A 52 0.25 0.17 -21.72
C ARG A 52 -1.18 0.52 -21.30
N GLY A 53 -1.44 0.70 -20.01
CA GLY A 53 -2.71 1.17 -19.45
C GLY A 53 -3.04 2.64 -19.75
N GLY A 54 -2.14 3.35 -20.45
CA GLY A 54 -2.41 4.69 -20.97
C GLY A 54 -1.87 5.83 -20.11
N VAL A 55 -1.20 5.56 -18.99
CA VAL A 55 -0.55 6.59 -18.16
C VAL A 55 0.41 7.41 -19.00
N SER A 56 0.43 8.74 -18.81
CA SER A 56 1.28 9.64 -19.59
C SER A 56 2.66 9.83 -18.98
N TYR A 57 2.79 9.79 -17.66
CA TYR A 57 4.01 10.12 -16.93
C TYR A 57 4.19 9.18 -15.73
N ILE A 58 5.34 8.53 -15.67
CA ILE A 58 5.67 7.51 -14.67
C ILE A 58 6.93 7.92 -13.94
N VAL A 59 6.88 8.08 -12.62
CA VAL A 59 8.05 8.39 -11.79
C VAL A 59 8.51 7.13 -11.05
N ILE A 60 9.76 6.77 -11.27
CA ILE A 60 10.42 5.66 -10.56
C ILE A 60 10.87 6.17 -9.20
N GLY A 61 10.34 5.57 -8.12
CA GLY A 61 10.60 6.03 -6.76
C GLY A 61 11.98 5.65 -6.22
N ASP A 62 12.49 6.49 -5.32
CA ASP A 62 13.66 6.24 -4.47
C ASP A 62 14.92 5.77 -5.22
N VAL A 63 15.28 6.43 -6.35
CA VAL A 63 16.51 6.11 -7.08
C VAL A 63 17.71 6.73 -6.37
N ALA A 64 18.60 5.88 -5.84
CA ALA A 64 19.79 6.33 -5.14
C ALA A 64 20.93 6.70 -6.11
N PRO A 65 21.56 7.88 -5.94
CA PRO A 65 22.73 8.31 -6.74
C PRO A 65 24.03 7.65 -6.27
N VAL A 66 23.97 6.85 -5.22
CA VAL A 66 25.11 6.16 -4.60
C VAL A 66 24.75 4.71 -4.29
N MET A 67 25.75 3.84 -4.19
CA MET A 67 25.53 2.44 -3.80
C MET A 67 25.13 2.33 -2.34
N THR A 68 23.89 1.96 -2.08
CA THR A 68 23.32 1.76 -0.75
C THR A 68 22.97 0.30 -0.51
N ALA A 69 22.76 -0.09 0.75
CA ALA A 69 22.26 -1.41 1.12
C ALA A 69 20.73 -1.54 0.97
N SER A 70 20.03 -0.44 0.73
CA SER A 70 18.56 -0.43 0.56
C SER A 70 18.15 -1.17 -0.72
N PRO A 71 17.02 -1.89 -0.72
CA PRO A 71 16.46 -2.53 -1.90
C PRO A 71 15.69 -1.49 -2.75
N THR A 72 16.41 -0.50 -3.26
CA THR A 72 15.89 0.58 -4.10
C THR A 72 16.68 0.65 -5.39
N PRO A 73 16.12 1.19 -6.47
CA PRO A 73 16.87 1.36 -7.71
C PRO A 73 18.08 2.27 -7.48
N LYS A 74 19.15 2.05 -8.19
CA LYS A 74 20.40 2.82 -8.08
C LYS A 74 20.92 3.17 -9.46
N LEU A 75 21.28 4.44 -9.64
CA LEU A 75 21.97 4.92 -10.84
C LEU A 75 23.28 5.59 -10.42
N ALA A 76 24.08 4.83 -9.67
CA ALA A 76 25.29 5.28 -9.02
C ALA A 76 26.54 5.19 -9.92
N THR A 77 26.54 4.28 -10.88
CA THR A 77 27.65 4.05 -11.82
C THR A 77 27.13 3.86 -13.24
N ASP A 78 28.00 3.94 -14.22
CA ASP A 78 27.65 3.75 -15.63
C ASP A 78 27.19 2.32 -15.94
N ALA A 79 27.51 1.35 -15.06
CA ALA A 79 27.08 -0.05 -15.22
C ALA A 79 25.55 -0.23 -15.18
N GLN A 80 24.81 0.67 -14.52
CA GLN A 80 23.36 0.62 -14.47
C GLN A 80 22.68 1.29 -15.69
N ILE A 81 23.37 2.14 -16.46
CA ILE A 81 22.79 2.87 -17.60
C ILE A 81 22.02 1.96 -18.56
N PRO A 82 22.54 0.77 -18.98
CA PRO A 82 21.81 -0.09 -19.92
C PRO A 82 20.45 -0.56 -19.40
N THR A 83 20.28 -0.81 -18.10
CA THR A 83 19.03 -1.28 -17.52
C THR A 83 17.99 -0.17 -17.43
N PHE A 84 18.42 1.07 -17.10
CA PHE A 84 17.55 2.24 -17.14
C PHE A 84 17.19 2.65 -18.58
N LYS A 85 18.09 2.41 -19.54
CA LYS A 85 17.75 2.57 -20.96
C LYS A 85 16.67 1.58 -21.39
N ALA A 86 16.76 0.33 -20.99
CA ALA A 86 15.73 -0.67 -21.26
C ALA A 86 14.37 -0.24 -20.67
N LEU A 87 14.35 0.37 -19.47
CA LEU A 87 13.16 0.94 -18.86
C LEU A 87 12.59 2.09 -19.71
N ALA A 88 13.42 3.06 -20.11
CA ALA A 88 13.00 4.17 -20.95
C ALA A 88 12.41 3.68 -22.27
N ASP A 89 13.14 2.81 -22.98
CA ASP A 89 12.67 2.23 -24.24
C ASP A 89 11.33 1.48 -24.08
N THR A 90 11.15 0.77 -22.96
CA THR A 90 9.91 0.02 -22.66
C THR A 90 8.73 0.94 -22.43
N VAL A 91 8.90 1.99 -21.63
CA VAL A 91 7.84 2.97 -21.34
C VAL A 91 7.47 3.78 -22.59
N HIS A 92 8.47 4.19 -23.36
CA HIS A 92 8.30 4.99 -24.58
C HIS A 92 7.54 4.26 -25.69
N LYS A 93 7.61 2.92 -25.80
CA LYS A 93 6.81 2.13 -26.74
C LYS A 93 5.31 2.43 -26.66
N HIS A 94 4.83 2.82 -25.47
CA HIS A 94 3.43 3.11 -25.20
C HIS A 94 3.12 4.61 -25.16
N GLY A 95 4.06 5.47 -25.57
CA GLY A 95 3.90 6.92 -25.61
C GLY A 95 3.81 7.56 -24.23
N ALA A 96 4.29 6.90 -23.19
CA ALA A 96 4.44 7.47 -21.85
C ALA A 96 5.84 8.05 -21.68
N LYS A 97 6.01 8.95 -20.71
CA LYS A 97 7.27 9.55 -20.29
C LYS A 97 7.71 8.96 -18.96
N VAL A 98 9.02 8.87 -18.71
CA VAL A 98 9.59 8.30 -17.49
C VAL A 98 10.53 9.28 -16.78
N ALA A 99 10.34 9.43 -15.48
CA ALA A 99 11.19 10.19 -14.59
C ALA A 99 11.87 9.29 -13.55
N LEU A 100 12.98 9.75 -13.01
CA LEU A 100 13.62 9.17 -11.85
C LEU A 100 13.53 10.12 -10.67
N GLN A 101 12.94 9.66 -9.54
CA GLN A 101 13.02 10.39 -8.28
C GLN A 101 14.38 10.16 -7.65
N LEU A 102 15.26 11.16 -7.71
CA LEU A 102 16.58 11.10 -7.06
C LEU A 102 16.50 11.50 -5.60
N PHE A 103 17.06 10.66 -4.73
CA PHE A 103 17.14 10.91 -3.30
C PHE A 103 18.48 10.48 -2.72
N HIS A 104 18.86 11.08 -1.60
CA HIS A 104 19.95 10.56 -0.77
C HIS A 104 19.40 10.21 0.62
N PRO A 105 19.68 9.00 1.12
CA PRO A 105 19.27 8.62 2.48
C PRO A 105 20.00 9.45 3.53
N GLU A 106 19.39 9.60 4.70
CA GLU A 106 19.89 10.47 5.79
C GLU A 106 20.94 9.77 6.65
N TYR A 107 22.01 9.31 6.02
CA TYR A 107 23.17 8.76 6.73
C TYR A 107 24.45 8.84 5.87
N ASP A 108 25.60 8.72 6.51
CA ASP A 108 26.90 8.63 5.84
C ASP A 108 27.04 7.30 5.09
N VAL A 109 26.51 7.25 3.84
CA VAL A 109 26.51 6.04 3.00
C VAL A 109 27.94 5.50 2.80
N PRO A 110 28.96 6.31 2.43
CA PRO A 110 30.32 5.81 2.29
C PRO A 110 30.91 5.28 3.62
N GLY A 111 30.65 5.94 4.75
CA GLY A 111 31.15 5.54 6.06
C GLY A 111 30.56 4.20 6.50
N VAL A 112 29.25 4.08 6.50
CA VAL A 112 28.54 2.82 6.82
C VAL A 112 28.94 1.72 5.83
N GLY A 113 29.07 2.04 4.53
CA GLY A 113 29.49 1.11 3.49
C GLY A 113 30.89 0.52 3.76
N ARG A 114 31.87 1.35 4.13
CA ARG A 114 33.22 0.87 4.50
C ARG A 114 33.16 -0.10 5.70
N MET A 115 32.35 0.18 6.71
CA MET A 115 32.20 -0.72 7.86
C MET A 115 31.56 -2.06 7.44
N VAL A 116 30.52 -2.04 6.63
CA VAL A 116 29.88 -3.26 6.12
C VAL A 116 30.87 -4.10 5.29
N MET A 117 31.65 -3.47 4.40
CA MET A 117 32.71 -4.16 3.65
C MET A 117 33.78 -4.73 4.55
N GLY A 118 34.20 -4.02 5.60
CA GLY A 118 35.14 -4.52 6.61
C GLY A 118 34.60 -5.76 7.33
N SER A 119 33.33 -5.74 7.73
CA SER A 119 32.65 -6.90 8.33
C SER A 119 32.62 -8.10 7.38
N MET A 120 32.29 -7.88 6.10
CA MET A 120 32.29 -8.94 5.08
C MET A 120 33.70 -9.53 4.84
N ALA A 121 34.72 -8.69 4.81
CA ALA A 121 36.10 -9.14 4.68
C ALA A 121 36.55 -10.00 5.88
N ALA A 122 36.21 -9.60 7.09
CA ALA A 122 36.46 -10.38 8.30
C ALA A 122 35.71 -11.72 8.29
N ALA A 123 34.43 -11.71 7.87
CA ALA A 123 33.64 -12.94 7.74
C ALA A 123 34.21 -13.90 6.69
N LYS A 124 34.72 -13.37 5.56
CA LYS A 124 35.38 -14.18 4.54
C LYS A 124 36.66 -14.81 5.09
N ALA A 125 37.51 -14.03 5.76
CA ALA A 125 38.73 -14.54 6.40
C ALA A 125 38.42 -15.63 7.47
N ALA A 126 37.29 -15.48 8.20
CA ALA A 126 36.81 -16.52 9.12
C ALA A 126 36.50 -17.83 8.36
N GLN A 127 35.77 -17.77 7.25
CA GLN A 127 35.44 -18.97 6.46
C GLN A 127 36.71 -19.64 5.87
N GLU A 128 37.70 -18.87 5.46
CA GLU A 128 39.01 -19.38 4.99
C GLU A 128 39.76 -20.10 6.13
N ALA A 129 39.80 -19.53 7.34
CA ALA A 129 40.38 -20.16 8.53
C ALA A 129 39.67 -21.46 8.90
N LYS A 130 38.31 -21.48 8.87
CA LYS A 130 37.51 -22.66 9.11
C LYS A 130 37.83 -23.78 8.10
N ALA A 131 37.97 -23.44 6.84
CA ALA A 131 38.33 -24.38 5.78
C ALA A 131 39.76 -24.94 5.97
N ALA A 132 40.64 -24.19 6.59
CA ALA A 132 42.00 -24.61 6.95
C ALA A 132 42.05 -25.40 8.29
N GLY A 133 40.95 -25.55 9.01
CA GLY A 133 40.90 -26.23 10.33
C GLY A 133 41.38 -25.38 11.51
N ASP A 134 41.52 -24.06 11.31
CA ASP A 134 41.96 -23.11 12.36
C ASP A 134 40.72 -22.51 13.05
N GLU A 135 40.23 -23.23 14.08
CA GLU A 135 39.03 -22.84 14.84
C GLU A 135 39.26 -21.56 15.68
N GLU A 136 40.50 -21.30 16.14
CA GLU A 136 40.81 -20.11 16.92
C GLU A 136 40.72 -18.84 16.05
N THR A 137 41.35 -18.85 14.89
CA THR A 137 41.27 -17.75 13.90
C THR A 137 39.85 -17.59 13.40
N PHE A 138 39.10 -18.68 13.16
CA PHE A 138 37.69 -18.62 12.78
C PHE A 138 36.85 -17.86 13.83
N ALA A 139 36.97 -18.25 15.12
CA ALA A 139 36.22 -17.62 16.21
C ALA A 139 36.58 -16.13 16.34
N ALA A 140 37.87 -15.79 16.29
CA ALA A 140 38.34 -14.41 16.38
C ALA A 140 37.84 -13.55 15.24
N LYS A 141 37.92 -14.03 13.97
CA LYS A 141 37.47 -13.29 12.79
C LYS A 141 35.94 -13.15 12.73
N MET A 142 35.18 -14.15 13.18
CA MET A 142 33.72 -14.03 13.32
C MET A 142 33.35 -13.01 14.40
N ALA A 143 34.05 -12.96 15.54
CA ALA A 143 33.81 -11.96 16.55
C ALA A 143 34.12 -10.54 16.03
N GLU A 144 35.23 -10.36 15.31
CA GLU A 144 35.59 -9.11 14.63
C GLU A 144 34.49 -8.67 13.64
N SER A 145 34.03 -9.57 12.77
CA SER A 145 32.96 -9.30 11.82
C SER A 145 31.67 -8.85 12.51
N ASN A 146 31.27 -9.56 13.57
CA ASN A 146 30.08 -9.23 14.35
C ASN A 146 30.17 -7.88 15.04
N GLU A 147 31.33 -7.54 15.60
CA GLU A 147 31.55 -6.24 16.26
C GLU A 147 31.51 -5.09 15.26
N ILE A 148 32.16 -5.21 14.09
CA ILE A 148 32.10 -4.20 13.02
C ILE A 148 30.66 -4.03 12.55
N ARG A 149 29.89 -5.12 12.39
CA ARG A 149 28.50 -5.06 11.99
C ARG A 149 27.64 -4.34 13.02
N LYS A 150 27.84 -4.61 14.29
CA LYS A 150 27.16 -3.92 15.40
C LYS A 150 27.46 -2.42 15.38
N GLN A 151 28.70 -2.04 15.16
CA GLN A 151 29.11 -0.63 15.05
C GLN A 151 28.51 0.04 13.80
N ALA A 152 28.48 -0.65 12.65
CA ALA A 152 27.82 -0.15 11.43
C ALA A 152 26.31 0.11 11.65
N TYR A 153 25.65 -0.80 12.36
CA TYR A 153 24.24 -0.65 12.74
C TYR A 153 24.01 0.53 13.67
N ALA A 154 24.87 0.66 14.70
CA ALA A 154 24.79 1.78 15.64
C ALA A 154 25.00 3.12 14.93
N LYS A 155 26.01 3.21 14.04
CA LYS A 155 26.23 4.41 13.22
C LYS A 155 25.03 4.72 12.33
N LEU A 156 24.49 3.73 11.61
CA LEU A 156 23.32 3.91 10.76
C LEU A 156 22.13 4.47 11.55
N HIS A 157 21.81 3.91 12.71
CA HIS A 157 20.72 4.37 13.56
C HIS A 157 20.95 5.77 14.12
N HIS A 158 22.19 6.10 14.50
CA HIS A 158 22.56 7.45 14.92
C HIS A 158 22.35 8.44 13.76
N ASP A 159 22.95 8.15 12.60
CA ASP A 159 22.91 9.01 11.44
C ASP A 159 21.47 9.30 11.00
N MET A 160 20.60 8.27 10.94
CA MET A 160 19.18 8.44 10.55
C MET A 160 18.43 9.49 11.39
N GLN A 161 18.92 9.81 12.58
CA GLN A 161 18.32 10.81 13.46
C GLN A 161 19.06 12.15 13.45
N HIS A 162 20.35 12.14 13.13
CA HIS A 162 21.23 13.28 13.37
C HIS A 162 21.97 13.78 12.13
N PHE A 163 22.02 13.01 11.04
CA PHE A 163 22.84 13.33 9.86
C PHE A 163 22.52 14.70 9.24
N VAL A 164 21.26 15.10 9.24
CA VAL A 164 20.86 16.43 8.75
C VAL A 164 21.61 17.55 9.45
N ASN A 165 21.93 17.38 10.74
CA ASN A 165 22.61 18.37 11.58
C ASN A 165 24.13 18.16 11.69
N GLU A 166 24.60 16.92 11.46
CA GLU A 166 26.00 16.54 11.64
C GLU A 166 26.78 16.41 10.32
N ALA A 167 26.10 16.29 9.18
CA ALA A 167 26.76 16.24 7.88
C ALA A 167 27.60 17.50 7.64
N THR A 168 28.85 17.32 7.26
CA THR A 168 29.72 18.46 6.91
C THR A 168 29.30 19.09 5.59
N VAL A 169 29.64 20.35 5.36
CA VAL A 169 29.40 21.04 4.08
C VAL A 169 30.07 20.30 2.92
N GLU A 170 31.24 19.69 3.15
CA GLU A 170 31.92 18.86 2.16
C GLU A 170 31.10 17.60 1.81
N GLN A 171 30.54 16.90 2.81
CA GLN A 171 29.66 15.76 2.56
C GLN A 171 28.42 16.16 1.78
N LEU A 172 27.77 17.28 2.13
CA LEU A 172 26.62 17.82 1.38
C LEU A 172 27.02 18.15 -0.06
N THR A 173 28.21 18.70 -0.30
CA THR A 173 28.71 18.98 -1.65
C THR A 173 28.91 17.67 -2.43
N GLN A 174 29.54 16.66 -1.85
CA GLN A 174 29.71 15.34 -2.48
C GLN A 174 28.38 14.67 -2.82
N ILE A 175 27.37 14.82 -1.96
CA ILE A 175 26.02 14.29 -2.20
C ILE A 175 25.37 15.01 -3.39
N LYS A 176 25.44 16.34 -3.43
CA LYS A 176 24.95 17.16 -4.55
C LYS A 176 25.62 16.75 -5.88
N GLU A 177 26.93 16.56 -5.89
CA GLU A 177 27.68 16.08 -7.06
C GLU A 177 27.24 14.67 -7.49
N ALA A 178 27.00 13.77 -6.54
CA ALA A 178 26.50 12.42 -6.84
C ALA A 178 25.09 12.45 -7.46
N ILE A 179 24.20 13.31 -6.98
CA ILE A 179 22.86 13.53 -7.54
C ILE A 179 22.98 14.07 -8.98
N ALA A 180 23.81 15.07 -9.20
CA ALA A 180 24.05 15.64 -10.54
C ALA A 180 24.63 14.59 -11.52
N ALA A 181 25.60 13.80 -11.07
CA ALA A 181 26.16 12.70 -11.87
C ALA A 181 25.13 11.62 -12.21
N SER A 182 24.21 11.31 -11.27
CA SER A 182 23.11 10.39 -11.53
C SER A 182 22.12 10.96 -12.57
N ALA A 183 21.82 12.26 -12.52
CA ALA A 183 20.99 12.92 -13.52
C ALA A 183 21.64 12.89 -14.93
N ALA A 184 22.95 13.09 -15.02
CA ALA A 184 23.68 12.95 -16.28
C ALA A 184 23.60 11.52 -16.86
N ARG A 185 23.69 10.48 -16.00
CA ARG A 185 23.47 9.09 -16.41
C ARG A 185 22.02 8.83 -16.85
N ALA A 186 21.05 9.42 -16.16
CA ALA A 186 19.64 9.34 -16.55
C ALA A 186 19.42 9.90 -17.96
N GLN A 187 20.01 11.07 -18.26
CA GLN A 187 19.96 11.63 -19.60
C GLN A 187 20.60 10.70 -20.66
N GLN A 188 21.75 10.07 -20.35
CA GLN A 188 22.38 9.09 -21.24
C GLN A 188 21.53 7.83 -21.43
N ALA A 189 20.76 7.44 -20.43
CA ALA A 189 19.83 6.32 -20.49
C ALA A 189 18.53 6.63 -21.27
N GLY A 190 18.33 7.89 -21.69
CA GLY A 190 17.11 8.29 -22.41
C GLY A 190 15.90 8.49 -21.49
N ILE A 191 16.12 8.69 -20.19
CA ILE A 191 15.09 9.14 -19.24
C ILE A 191 14.63 10.55 -19.62
N ASP A 192 13.35 10.89 -19.40
CA ASP A 192 12.77 12.17 -19.81
C ASP A 192 12.88 13.25 -18.72
N ALA A 193 12.91 12.84 -17.45
CA ALA A 193 12.84 13.80 -16.33
C ALA A 193 13.54 13.32 -15.06
N ILE A 194 13.87 14.27 -14.19
CA ILE A 194 14.29 14.03 -12.81
C ILE A 194 13.26 14.64 -11.87
N GLU A 195 12.76 13.86 -10.92
CA GLU A 195 12.11 14.38 -9.73
C GLU A 195 13.12 14.52 -8.60
N VAL A 196 13.29 15.74 -8.07
CA VAL A 196 14.03 15.95 -6.82
C VAL A 196 13.13 15.50 -5.67
N HIS A 197 13.57 14.48 -4.93
CA HIS A 197 12.85 14.06 -3.74
C HIS A 197 13.03 15.10 -2.62
N GLY A 198 12.10 16.01 -2.53
CA GLY A 198 12.09 17.08 -1.53
C GLY A 198 11.81 16.61 -0.10
N ASP A 199 11.70 15.29 0.11
CA ASP A 199 11.76 14.62 1.40
C ASP A 199 13.16 14.05 1.63
N ARG A 200 13.39 13.27 2.66
CA ARG A 200 14.70 12.76 3.04
C ARG A 200 15.69 13.90 3.26
N LEU A 201 16.99 13.73 3.02
CA LEU A 201 18.04 14.69 3.34
C LEU A 201 17.75 16.11 2.79
N VAL A 202 17.34 16.21 1.53
CA VAL A 202 17.05 17.52 0.90
C VAL A 202 15.92 18.24 1.63
N GLY A 203 14.84 17.53 1.93
CA GLY A 203 13.69 18.09 2.66
C GLY A 203 13.94 18.30 4.14
N SER A 204 14.72 17.42 4.79
CA SER A 204 15.11 17.62 6.19
C SER A 204 15.92 18.90 6.38
N LEU A 205 16.77 19.25 5.41
CA LEU A 205 17.49 20.52 5.42
C LEU A 205 16.54 21.72 5.27
N CYS A 206 15.43 21.60 4.54
CA CYS A 206 14.42 22.64 4.42
C CYS A 206 13.59 22.85 5.70
N SER A 207 13.43 21.81 6.52
CA SER A 207 12.53 21.80 7.67
C SER A 207 13.06 22.62 8.84
N ALA A 208 12.30 23.59 9.33
CA ALA A 208 12.60 24.34 10.56
C ALA A 208 12.56 23.45 11.82
N ILE A 209 11.86 22.30 11.75
CA ILE A 209 11.73 21.37 12.87
C ILE A 209 12.94 20.46 12.96
N LEU A 210 13.44 19.94 11.84
CA LEU A 210 14.52 18.95 11.79
C LEU A 210 15.90 19.60 11.70
N ASN A 211 16.03 20.67 10.91
CA ASN A 211 17.30 21.36 10.69
C ASN A 211 17.62 22.33 11.84
N LYS A 212 18.63 21.99 12.63
CA LYS A 212 19.19 22.81 13.72
C LYS A 212 20.58 23.33 13.41
N ARG A 213 21.00 23.30 12.14
CA ARG A 213 22.31 23.78 11.69
C ARG A 213 22.47 25.27 11.93
N THR A 214 23.72 25.69 12.12
CA THR A 214 24.10 27.11 12.32
C THR A 214 25.00 27.63 11.21
N ASP A 215 25.28 26.81 10.20
CA ASP A 215 26.05 27.17 9.02
C ASP A 215 25.14 27.74 7.90
N GLU A 216 25.67 27.84 6.68
CA GLU A 216 25.00 28.40 5.51
C GLU A 216 23.73 27.65 5.04
N TYR A 217 23.48 26.43 5.58
CA TYR A 217 22.32 25.60 5.29
C TYR A 217 21.32 25.55 6.46
N GLY A 218 21.47 26.39 7.49
CA GLY A 218 20.59 26.40 8.65
C GLY A 218 20.14 27.78 9.10
N GLY A 219 19.27 27.82 10.09
CA GLY A 219 18.74 29.06 10.67
C GLY A 219 17.59 29.67 9.84
N SER A 220 17.85 30.70 9.02
CA SER A 220 16.79 31.36 8.26
C SER A 220 16.15 30.47 7.19
N PHE A 221 14.96 30.84 6.74
CA PHE A 221 14.26 30.10 5.68
C PHE A 221 15.11 30.01 4.41
N GLU A 222 15.72 31.11 3.98
CA GLU A 222 16.56 31.19 2.78
C GLU A 222 17.77 30.27 2.87
N ASN A 223 18.36 30.13 4.05
CA ASN A 223 19.48 29.21 4.28
C ASN A 223 19.01 27.76 4.25
N ARG A 224 17.88 27.44 4.88
CA ARG A 224 17.35 26.08 4.90
C ARG A 224 17.00 25.55 3.51
N VAL A 225 16.43 26.38 2.63
CA VAL A 225 16.07 25.98 1.25
C VAL A 225 17.22 26.08 0.26
N ARG A 226 18.33 26.71 0.62
CA ARG A 226 19.52 26.92 -0.23
C ARG A 226 20.02 25.62 -0.84
N TYR A 227 20.22 24.57 -0.04
CA TYR A 227 20.74 23.29 -0.53
C TYR A 227 19.85 22.67 -1.59
N ALA A 228 18.55 22.71 -1.41
CA ALA A 228 17.59 22.20 -2.41
C ALA A 228 17.69 22.96 -3.75
N LEU A 229 17.80 24.31 -3.70
CA LEU A 229 17.98 25.13 -4.89
C LEU A 229 19.34 24.83 -5.60
N GLU A 230 20.40 24.60 -4.84
CA GLU A 230 21.70 24.18 -5.38
C GLU A 230 21.65 22.80 -6.03
N VAL A 231 20.88 21.85 -5.46
CA VAL A 231 20.65 20.53 -6.07
C VAL A 231 19.93 20.67 -7.40
N VAL A 232 18.86 21.48 -7.45
CA VAL A 232 18.14 21.76 -8.72
C VAL A 232 19.09 22.36 -9.77
N ALA A 233 19.89 23.36 -9.40
CA ALA A 233 20.85 23.98 -10.31
C ALA A 233 21.90 22.96 -10.83
N ALA A 234 22.44 22.13 -9.95
CA ALA A 234 23.43 21.11 -10.32
C ALA A 234 22.85 20.06 -11.26
N ILE A 235 21.59 19.64 -11.08
CA ILE A 235 20.91 18.74 -12.01
C ILE A 235 20.73 19.39 -13.37
N LYS A 236 20.25 20.63 -13.44
CA LYS A 236 20.04 21.36 -14.70
C LYS A 236 21.33 21.60 -15.46
N GLU A 237 22.44 21.83 -14.76
CA GLU A 237 23.77 21.95 -15.36
C GLU A 237 24.26 20.60 -15.94
N ALA A 238 24.12 19.51 -15.17
CA ALA A 238 24.62 18.20 -15.54
C ALA A 238 23.76 17.48 -16.60
N ALA A 239 22.46 17.78 -16.64
CA ALA A 239 21.47 17.13 -17.50
C ALA A 239 20.49 18.15 -18.13
N PRO A 240 20.97 19.08 -18.97
CA PRO A 240 20.18 20.23 -19.43
C PRO A 240 19.02 19.87 -20.37
N GLN A 241 18.91 18.63 -20.83
CA GLN A 241 17.81 18.18 -21.70
C GLN A 241 16.64 17.60 -20.89
N LEU A 242 16.85 17.27 -19.61
CA LEU A 242 15.82 16.68 -18.79
C LEU A 242 14.86 17.75 -18.22
N MET A 243 13.59 17.40 -18.18
CA MET A 243 12.62 18.09 -17.34
C MET A 243 13.02 17.91 -15.87
N VAL A 244 12.88 18.94 -15.06
CA VAL A 244 13.12 18.85 -13.60
C VAL A 244 11.85 19.19 -12.84
N GLU A 245 11.36 18.25 -12.07
CA GLU A 245 10.27 18.46 -11.12
C GLU A 245 10.77 18.38 -9.68
N TYR A 246 9.99 18.98 -8.79
CA TYR A 246 10.27 18.96 -7.35
C TYR A 246 9.07 18.40 -6.59
N LYS A 247 9.28 17.31 -5.84
CA LYS A 247 8.28 16.83 -4.88
C LYS A 247 8.37 17.67 -3.62
N LEU A 248 7.37 18.53 -3.42
CA LEU A 248 7.30 19.50 -2.35
C LEU A 248 6.64 18.89 -1.10
N PRO A 249 7.41 18.59 -0.03
CA PRO A 249 6.88 17.99 1.19
C PRO A 249 6.31 19.04 2.11
N VAL A 250 5.02 18.97 2.37
CA VAL A 250 4.29 19.92 3.21
C VAL A 250 3.70 19.20 4.42
N ILE A 251 3.75 19.83 5.58
CA ILE A 251 3.01 19.38 6.76
C ILE A 251 1.54 19.73 6.56
N MET A 252 0.72 18.74 6.25
CA MET A 252 -0.72 18.91 6.13
C MET A 252 -1.39 18.94 7.51
N GLU A 253 -2.69 19.19 7.53
CA GLU A 253 -3.49 19.16 8.76
C GLU A 253 -4.32 17.87 8.83
N ASN A 254 -4.47 17.36 10.04
CA ASN A 254 -5.44 16.31 10.34
C ASN A 254 -6.87 16.89 10.33
N PRO A 255 -7.93 16.07 10.28
CA PRO A 255 -9.31 16.55 10.32
C PRO A 255 -9.66 17.41 11.54
N ASP A 256 -8.94 17.25 12.64
CA ASP A 256 -9.08 18.05 13.87
C ASP A 256 -8.27 19.36 13.86
N GLY A 257 -7.58 19.67 12.75
CA GLY A 257 -6.76 20.88 12.58
C GLY A 257 -5.35 20.75 13.19
N THR A 258 -4.97 19.61 13.72
CA THR A 258 -3.60 19.41 14.22
C THR A 258 -2.63 19.12 13.07
N PRO A 259 -1.34 19.51 13.19
CA PRO A 259 -0.34 19.20 12.17
C PRO A 259 -0.15 17.70 12.00
N ARG A 260 -0.12 17.24 10.73
CA ARG A 260 0.12 15.86 10.38
C ARG A 260 1.60 15.60 10.13
N GLY A 261 2.23 14.84 11.03
CA GLY A 261 3.65 14.51 10.93
C GLY A 261 4.57 15.53 11.60
N LYS A 262 5.87 15.31 11.55
CA LYS A 262 6.88 16.04 12.33
C LYS A 262 7.97 16.72 11.51
N GLY A 263 8.00 16.54 10.22
CA GLY A 263 9.03 17.12 9.34
C GLY A 263 8.41 17.69 8.07
N GLY A 264 9.16 18.48 7.33
CA GLY A 264 8.70 19.15 6.14
C GLY A 264 8.51 20.66 6.33
N LEU A 265 7.93 21.27 5.33
CA LEU A 265 7.64 22.70 5.31
C LEU A 265 6.24 22.98 5.86
N GLN A 266 6.08 24.07 6.59
CA GLN A 266 4.76 24.61 6.89
C GLN A 266 4.11 25.09 5.57
N PRO A 267 2.77 25.11 5.46
CA PRO A 267 2.09 25.48 4.21
C PRO A 267 2.51 26.85 3.65
N ASP A 268 2.73 27.85 4.51
CA ASP A 268 3.17 29.18 4.08
C ASP A 268 4.60 29.18 3.56
N GLU A 269 5.53 28.49 4.26
CA GLU A 269 6.91 28.31 3.79
C GLU A 269 6.96 27.51 2.48
N ALA A 270 6.09 26.51 2.31
CA ALA A 270 5.98 25.75 1.08
C ALA A 270 5.56 26.62 -0.11
N CYS A 271 4.61 27.51 0.10
CA CYS A 271 4.17 28.49 -0.90
C CYS A 271 5.31 29.46 -1.31
N GLU A 272 6.08 29.95 -0.36
CA GLU A 272 7.24 30.82 -0.66
C GLU A 272 8.35 30.01 -1.35
N PHE A 273 8.60 28.77 -0.92
CA PHE A 273 9.60 27.92 -1.55
C PHE A 273 9.22 27.55 -2.99
N ALA A 274 7.95 27.33 -3.29
CA ALA A 274 7.47 27.07 -4.65
C ALA A 274 7.87 28.19 -5.62
N LYS A 275 7.78 29.45 -5.22
CA LYS A 275 8.23 30.60 -6.04
C LYS A 275 9.75 30.58 -6.28
N LEU A 276 10.53 30.24 -5.24
CA LEU A 276 11.99 30.12 -5.37
C LEU A 276 12.39 28.96 -6.28
N LEU A 277 11.68 27.83 -6.22
CA LEU A 277 11.87 26.69 -7.11
C LEU A 277 11.57 27.06 -8.57
N GLU A 278 10.46 27.75 -8.83
CA GLU A 278 10.15 28.28 -10.16
C GLU A 278 11.26 29.22 -10.65
N GLY A 279 11.71 30.16 -9.78
CA GLY A 279 12.85 31.03 -10.07
C GLY A 279 14.16 30.30 -10.34
N ALA A 280 14.37 29.13 -9.78
CA ALA A 280 15.49 28.23 -10.06
C ALA A 280 15.31 27.42 -11.35
N GLY A 281 14.15 27.56 -12.01
CA GLY A 281 13.87 26.98 -13.33
C GLY A 281 13.40 25.55 -13.29
N ILE A 282 12.70 25.09 -12.22
CA ILE A 282 11.99 23.82 -12.28
C ILE A 282 10.83 23.90 -13.29
N ASP A 283 10.40 22.74 -13.78
CA ASP A 283 9.37 22.64 -14.82
C ASP A 283 8.01 22.19 -14.24
N MET A 284 7.98 21.57 -13.05
CA MET A 284 6.77 21.11 -12.38
C MET A 284 6.95 21.01 -10.86
N ILE A 285 5.87 21.17 -10.10
CA ILE A 285 5.83 20.89 -8.65
C ILE A 285 4.79 19.81 -8.37
N GLN A 286 5.19 18.75 -7.65
CA GLN A 286 4.28 17.79 -7.05
C GLN A 286 4.11 18.11 -5.57
N VAL A 287 2.90 18.47 -5.14
CA VAL A 287 2.59 18.71 -3.72
C VAL A 287 2.27 17.39 -3.03
N ALA A 288 2.97 17.10 -1.95
CA ALA A 288 2.82 15.86 -1.20
C ALA A 288 2.94 16.09 0.31
N GLN A 289 2.47 15.13 1.11
CA GLN A 289 2.72 15.09 2.55
C GLN A 289 4.19 14.81 2.84
N ALA A 290 4.75 15.50 3.81
CA ALA A 290 6.08 15.24 4.34
C ALA A 290 6.14 13.92 5.12
N ASN A 291 7.24 13.18 4.96
CA ASN A 291 7.42 11.83 5.52
C ASN A 291 8.60 11.75 6.51
N HIS A 292 8.56 12.52 7.59
CA HIS A 292 9.64 12.50 8.60
C HIS A 292 9.20 12.01 9.98
N THR A 293 8.16 11.18 10.04
CA THR A 293 7.58 10.76 11.33
C THR A 293 7.89 9.34 11.71
N GLY A 294 8.41 8.55 10.78
CA GLY A 294 8.58 7.11 10.96
C GLY A 294 7.26 6.31 10.87
N ASN A 295 6.12 6.98 10.73
CA ASN A 295 4.83 6.35 10.50
C ASN A 295 4.39 6.54 9.03
N MET A 296 4.42 5.48 8.26
CA MET A 296 3.98 5.52 6.87
C MET A 296 2.49 5.90 6.73
N GLY A 297 1.68 5.67 7.75
CA GLY A 297 0.27 6.08 7.79
C GLY A 297 0.08 7.61 7.73
N ASP A 298 1.07 8.41 8.14
CA ASP A 298 1.00 9.86 8.02
C ASP A 298 1.12 10.31 6.56
N THR A 299 2.00 9.67 5.79
CA THR A 299 2.23 9.99 4.37
C THR A 299 1.25 9.30 3.45
N ILE A 300 0.92 8.04 3.75
CA ILE A 300 0.05 7.19 2.94
C ILE A 300 -1.10 6.70 3.84
N PRO A 301 -2.08 7.58 4.12
CA PRO A 301 -3.15 7.25 5.05
C PRO A 301 -3.95 6.04 4.59
N PRO A 302 -4.30 5.14 5.54
CA PRO A 302 -5.19 4.03 5.27
C PRO A 302 -6.64 4.50 5.07
N MET A 303 -7.53 3.54 4.77
CA MET A 303 -8.95 3.79 4.65
C MET A 303 -9.52 4.48 5.90
N GLY A 304 -10.43 5.40 5.71
CA GLY A 304 -11.13 6.14 6.76
C GLY A 304 -10.26 7.09 7.62
N ALA A 305 -8.93 7.12 7.42
CA ALA A 305 -8.04 7.94 8.25
C ALA A 305 -7.97 9.41 7.82
N MET A 306 -8.17 9.70 6.55
CA MET A 306 -8.13 11.06 5.97
C MET A 306 -9.19 11.23 4.89
N PRO A 307 -9.67 12.45 4.64
CA PRO A 307 -10.55 12.73 3.51
C PRO A 307 -9.91 12.36 2.17
N TYR A 308 -10.73 12.21 1.13
CA TYR A 308 -10.23 12.14 -0.24
C TYR A 308 -9.61 13.48 -0.64
N ASN A 309 -8.55 13.43 -1.45
CA ASN A 309 -7.87 14.60 -1.99
C ASN A 309 -7.33 15.56 -0.89
N TRP A 310 -6.98 15.01 0.25
CA TRP A 310 -6.60 15.76 1.45
C TRP A 310 -5.38 16.69 1.30
N THR A 311 -4.54 16.48 0.27
CA THR A 311 -3.41 17.35 -0.05
C THR A 311 -3.80 18.51 -0.96
N LEU A 312 -4.98 18.45 -1.58
CA LEU A 312 -5.44 19.39 -2.58
C LEU A 312 -5.47 20.86 -2.11
N PRO A 313 -5.91 21.19 -0.88
CA PRO A 313 -5.93 22.59 -0.43
C PRO A 313 -4.58 23.29 -0.50
N VAL A 314 -3.49 22.55 -0.25
CA VAL A 314 -2.13 23.12 -0.38
C VAL A 314 -1.68 23.19 -1.83
N ALA A 315 -2.02 22.16 -2.64
CA ALA A 315 -1.71 22.18 -4.06
C ALA A 315 -2.37 23.37 -4.78
N GLU A 316 -3.61 23.69 -4.46
CA GLU A 316 -4.35 24.86 -4.97
C GLU A 316 -3.67 26.18 -4.58
N ARG A 317 -3.22 26.32 -3.33
CA ARG A 317 -2.48 27.49 -2.87
C ARG A 317 -1.15 27.66 -3.62
N VAL A 318 -0.40 26.58 -3.81
CA VAL A 318 0.86 26.59 -4.56
C VAL A 318 0.58 26.99 -6.01
N LYS A 319 -0.42 26.34 -6.66
CA LYS A 319 -0.80 26.63 -8.05
C LYS A 319 -1.17 28.10 -8.28
N ALA A 320 -1.81 28.74 -7.31
CA ALA A 320 -2.18 30.15 -7.41
C ALA A 320 -0.96 31.11 -7.42
N LEU A 321 0.24 30.63 -7.07
CA LEU A 321 1.44 31.43 -6.89
C LEU A 321 2.54 31.19 -7.93
N VAL A 322 2.42 30.11 -8.71
CA VAL A 322 3.41 29.70 -9.72
C VAL A 322 2.75 29.52 -11.09
N SER A 323 3.55 29.65 -12.16
CA SER A 323 3.10 29.43 -13.54
C SER A 323 3.42 28.01 -14.06
N VAL A 324 4.35 27.31 -13.42
CA VAL A 324 4.65 25.92 -13.75
C VAL A 324 3.49 24.99 -13.35
N PRO A 325 3.26 23.89 -14.08
CA PRO A 325 2.23 22.93 -13.71
C PRO A 325 2.40 22.37 -12.30
N VAL A 326 1.26 22.17 -11.61
CA VAL A 326 1.21 21.61 -10.26
C VAL A 326 0.48 20.28 -10.29
N ALA A 327 1.14 19.23 -9.80
CA ALA A 327 0.57 17.90 -9.59
C ALA A 327 0.10 17.72 -8.14
N THR A 328 -1.02 17.04 -7.96
CA THR A 328 -1.54 16.64 -6.63
C THR A 328 -1.58 15.14 -6.47
N VAL A 329 -1.26 14.66 -5.26
CA VAL A 329 -1.31 13.26 -4.85
C VAL A 329 -1.91 13.16 -3.45
N GLY A 330 -2.89 12.29 -3.22
CA GLY A 330 -3.46 12.11 -1.88
C GLY A 330 -4.85 11.52 -1.91
N ARG A 331 -4.97 10.18 -2.03
CA ARG A 331 -6.24 9.46 -2.05
C ARG A 331 -7.20 9.91 -3.18
N VAL A 332 -6.67 10.23 -4.37
CA VAL A 332 -7.48 10.34 -5.58
C VAL A 332 -7.74 8.92 -6.08
N VAL A 333 -9.00 8.47 -6.03
CA VAL A 333 -9.33 7.05 -6.28
C VAL A 333 -10.21 6.83 -7.51
N SER A 334 -10.96 7.85 -7.95
CA SER A 334 -11.86 7.76 -9.10
C SER A 334 -11.48 8.73 -10.24
N VAL A 335 -11.96 8.44 -11.44
CA VAL A 335 -11.82 9.32 -12.62
C VAL A 335 -12.57 10.63 -12.39
N GLU A 336 -13.77 10.57 -11.83
CA GLU A 336 -14.64 11.71 -11.56
C GLU A 336 -13.98 12.70 -10.59
N ALA A 337 -13.31 12.18 -9.55
CA ALA A 337 -12.58 13.03 -8.61
C ALA A 337 -11.40 13.75 -9.29
N GLY A 338 -10.64 13.04 -10.12
CA GLY A 338 -9.54 13.65 -10.89
C GLY A 338 -10.03 14.68 -11.90
N GLU A 339 -11.11 14.38 -12.61
CA GLU A 339 -11.74 15.30 -13.57
C GLU A 339 -12.19 16.59 -12.88
N LYS A 340 -12.90 16.46 -11.75
CA LYS A 340 -13.36 17.62 -10.98
C LYS A 340 -12.21 18.52 -10.50
N ILE A 341 -11.11 17.95 -10.00
CA ILE A 341 -9.92 18.71 -9.57
C ILE A 341 -9.38 19.58 -10.73
N LEU A 342 -9.32 19.00 -11.95
CA LEU A 342 -8.85 19.69 -13.13
C LEU A 342 -9.88 20.73 -13.64
N GLU A 343 -11.17 20.45 -13.55
CA GLU A 343 -12.24 21.38 -13.91
C GLU A 343 -12.27 22.61 -13.02
N ASP A 344 -12.10 22.40 -11.71
CA ASP A 344 -12.01 23.46 -10.70
C ASP A 344 -10.71 24.28 -10.84
N GLY A 345 -9.72 23.76 -11.60
CA GLY A 345 -8.42 24.41 -11.77
C GLY A 345 -7.51 24.33 -10.53
N ALA A 346 -7.79 23.41 -9.61
CA ALA A 346 -7.07 23.25 -8.35
C ALA A 346 -5.70 22.56 -8.52
N ALA A 347 -5.52 21.78 -9.58
CA ALA A 347 -4.24 21.21 -10.00
C ALA A 347 -4.20 21.09 -11.54
N ASP A 348 -3.04 20.71 -12.10
CA ASP A 348 -2.84 20.52 -13.56
C ASP A 348 -2.67 19.05 -13.92
N ILE A 349 -2.15 18.23 -13.00
CA ILE A 349 -1.84 16.80 -13.18
C ILE A 349 -2.33 16.05 -11.94
N ILE A 350 -2.93 14.89 -12.19
CA ILE A 350 -3.46 14.00 -11.14
C ILE A 350 -2.55 12.78 -10.98
N ALA A 351 -2.02 12.61 -9.78
CA ALA A 351 -1.18 11.48 -9.45
C ALA A 351 -1.99 10.35 -8.81
N TYR A 352 -2.20 9.28 -9.58
CA TYR A 352 -2.87 8.05 -9.14
C TYR A 352 -1.83 7.01 -8.73
N GLY A 353 -1.44 6.97 -7.45
CA GLY A 353 -0.46 5.99 -6.96
C GLY A 353 -1.05 4.59 -6.79
N ARG A 354 -1.61 4.32 -5.59
CA ARG A 354 -2.24 3.03 -5.27
C ARG A 354 -3.40 2.67 -6.21
N SER A 355 -4.09 3.67 -6.77
CA SER A 355 -5.18 3.47 -7.71
C SER A 355 -4.70 2.80 -9.00
N LEU A 356 -3.56 3.20 -9.57
CA LEU A 356 -2.96 2.57 -10.75
C LEU A 356 -2.37 1.18 -10.48
N MET A 357 -1.99 0.87 -9.23
CA MET A 357 -1.68 -0.52 -8.85
C MET A 357 -2.93 -1.39 -8.83
N CYS A 358 -4.04 -0.83 -8.37
CA CYS A 358 -5.33 -1.52 -8.32
C CYS A 358 -5.93 -1.71 -9.72
N ASP A 359 -5.92 -0.66 -10.53
CA ASP A 359 -6.38 -0.68 -11.92
C ASP A 359 -5.41 0.09 -12.83
N PRO A 360 -4.47 -0.60 -13.48
CA PRO A 360 -3.49 0.05 -14.34
C PRO A 360 -4.10 0.64 -15.62
N ASP A 361 -5.36 0.33 -15.95
CA ASP A 361 -6.07 0.79 -17.14
C ASP A 361 -6.92 2.06 -16.92
N ILE A 362 -6.73 2.79 -15.82
CA ILE A 362 -7.51 3.99 -15.48
C ILE A 362 -7.63 4.95 -16.68
N ALA A 363 -6.52 5.23 -17.38
CA ALA A 363 -6.53 6.16 -18.51
C ALA A 363 -7.33 5.64 -19.71
N LEU A 364 -7.22 4.36 -20.02
CA LEU A 364 -8.00 3.73 -21.11
C LEU A 364 -9.49 3.67 -20.75
N LYS A 365 -9.79 3.31 -19.51
CA LYS A 365 -11.18 3.23 -19.02
C LYS A 365 -11.84 4.60 -18.89
N ALA A 366 -11.09 5.63 -18.51
CA ALA A 366 -11.57 7.01 -18.53
C ALA A 366 -11.99 7.44 -19.96
N ALA A 367 -11.30 6.94 -21.00
CA ALA A 367 -11.63 7.24 -22.39
C ALA A 367 -12.87 6.48 -22.89
N THR A 368 -13.15 5.30 -22.36
CA THR A 368 -14.24 4.42 -22.81
C THR A 368 -15.46 4.47 -21.92
N GLY A 369 -15.35 5.02 -20.69
CA GLY A 369 -16.42 4.97 -19.69
C GLY A 369 -16.56 3.59 -19.02
N GLU A 370 -15.60 2.69 -19.20
CA GLU A 370 -15.58 1.39 -18.52
C GLU A 370 -15.33 1.58 -17.01
N PRO A 371 -16.03 0.83 -16.13
CA PRO A 371 -15.81 0.92 -14.69
C PRO A 371 -14.37 0.65 -14.28
N ILE A 372 -13.81 1.51 -13.42
CA ILE A 372 -12.49 1.29 -12.84
C ILE A 372 -12.59 0.55 -11.49
N ARG A 373 -11.58 -0.24 -11.18
CA ARG A 373 -11.44 -0.89 -9.88
C ARG A 373 -10.75 0.08 -8.91
N GLU A 374 -11.54 0.76 -8.10
CA GLU A 374 -11.03 1.78 -7.19
C GLU A 374 -10.21 1.19 -6.05
N CYS A 375 -9.15 1.88 -5.65
CA CYS A 375 -8.31 1.49 -4.54
C CYS A 375 -9.08 1.58 -3.20
N LEU A 376 -9.00 0.53 -2.38
CA LEU A 376 -9.60 0.48 -1.04
C LEU A 376 -8.83 1.28 0.01
N ASN A 377 -7.66 1.80 -0.32
CA ASN A 377 -6.74 2.41 0.64
C ASN A 377 -6.35 1.51 1.84
N CYS A 378 -6.41 0.21 1.68
CA CYS A 378 -6.18 -0.78 2.75
C CYS A 378 -4.72 -0.91 3.20
N ASN A 379 -3.77 -0.41 2.44
CA ASN A 379 -2.32 -0.47 2.66
C ASN A 379 -1.69 -1.88 2.77
N LYS A 380 -2.46 -2.94 2.87
CA LYS A 380 -2.01 -4.33 3.15
C LYS A 380 -1.00 -4.88 2.14
N GLY A 381 -1.28 -4.79 0.83
CA GLY A 381 -0.41 -5.34 -0.21
C GLY A 381 0.73 -4.40 -0.65
N CYS A 382 0.63 -3.13 -0.36
CA CYS A 382 1.59 -2.12 -0.81
C CYS A 382 2.42 -1.56 0.35
N VAL A 383 1.85 -0.73 1.23
CA VAL A 383 2.59 -0.05 2.31
C VAL A 383 3.17 -1.05 3.31
N ASP A 384 2.36 -1.98 3.80
CA ASP A 384 2.83 -3.01 4.75
C ASP A 384 3.88 -3.93 4.12
N ALA A 385 3.78 -4.20 2.81
CA ALA A 385 4.79 -4.99 2.11
C ALA A 385 6.15 -4.28 2.13
N ILE A 386 6.20 -2.98 1.82
CA ILE A 386 7.44 -2.19 1.86
C ILE A 386 8.01 -2.11 3.28
N GLN A 387 7.18 -1.84 4.29
CA GLN A 387 7.62 -1.80 5.69
C GLN A 387 8.22 -3.14 6.13
N ASN A 388 7.67 -4.26 5.63
CA ASN A 388 8.16 -5.61 5.88
C ASN A 388 9.21 -6.10 4.87
N ARG A 389 9.78 -5.21 4.04
CA ARG A 389 10.81 -5.52 3.03
C ARG A 389 10.39 -6.62 2.05
N LYS A 390 9.12 -6.61 1.68
CA LYS A 390 8.52 -7.51 0.68
C LYS A 390 8.23 -6.75 -0.60
N TYR A 391 8.02 -7.48 -1.67
CA TYR A 391 7.53 -6.93 -2.93
C TYR A 391 6.11 -6.39 -2.77
N ILE A 392 5.83 -5.23 -3.37
CA ILE A 392 4.47 -4.70 -3.35
C ILE A 392 3.51 -5.58 -4.17
N SER A 393 2.25 -5.52 -3.81
CA SER A 393 1.14 -6.13 -4.53
C SER A 393 -0.15 -5.38 -4.20
N CYS A 394 -1.26 -5.74 -4.86
CA CYS A 394 -2.57 -5.20 -4.54
C CYS A 394 -3.53 -6.32 -4.13
N VAL A 395 -4.35 -6.07 -3.10
CA VAL A 395 -5.33 -7.07 -2.62
C VAL A 395 -6.44 -7.33 -3.64
N LEU A 396 -6.77 -6.35 -4.50
CA LEU A 396 -7.81 -6.48 -5.52
C LEU A 396 -7.27 -6.85 -6.90
N ASN A 397 -5.96 -6.74 -7.14
CA ASN A 397 -5.36 -6.99 -8.45
C ASN A 397 -4.37 -8.15 -8.37
N ALA A 398 -4.82 -9.33 -8.80
CA ALA A 398 -4.01 -10.56 -8.77
C ALA A 398 -2.78 -10.50 -9.68
N GLU A 399 -2.79 -9.64 -10.70
CA GLU A 399 -1.66 -9.46 -11.64
C GLU A 399 -0.56 -8.57 -11.05
N ASN A 400 -0.91 -7.69 -10.07
CA ASN A 400 0.02 -6.68 -9.58
C ASN A 400 1.21 -7.28 -8.82
N GLY A 401 2.40 -7.04 -9.36
CA GLY A 401 3.67 -7.59 -8.90
C GLY A 401 4.12 -8.85 -9.63
N ASP A 402 3.28 -9.42 -10.48
CA ASP A 402 3.56 -10.63 -11.25
C ASP A 402 3.20 -10.45 -12.76
N GLU A 403 3.20 -9.20 -13.24
CA GLU A 403 2.77 -8.82 -14.61
C GLU A 403 3.58 -9.52 -15.72
N ALA A 404 4.78 -9.99 -15.42
CA ALA A 404 5.59 -10.76 -16.38
C ALA A 404 5.03 -12.16 -16.65
N THR A 405 4.29 -12.74 -15.71
CA THR A 405 3.87 -14.14 -15.76
C THR A 405 2.37 -14.35 -15.56
N VAL A 406 1.69 -13.37 -14.98
CA VAL A 406 0.25 -13.44 -14.67
C VAL A 406 -0.51 -12.46 -15.56
N ALA A 407 -1.36 -13.00 -16.42
CA ALA A 407 -2.29 -12.24 -17.26
C ALA A 407 -3.51 -13.11 -17.58
N ILE A 408 -4.66 -12.49 -17.87
CA ILE A 408 -5.83 -13.21 -18.34
C ILE A 408 -5.54 -13.77 -19.74
N LYS A 409 -5.65 -15.10 -19.88
CA LYS A 409 -5.44 -15.80 -21.15
C LYS A 409 -6.76 -15.90 -21.90
N PRO A 410 -6.75 -15.75 -23.24
CA PRO A 410 -7.95 -16.04 -24.04
C PRO A 410 -8.48 -17.45 -23.76
N GLY A 411 -9.78 -17.60 -23.69
CA GLY A 411 -10.44 -18.91 -23.51
C GLY A 411 -10.35 -19.77 -24.77
N GLU A 412 -10.51 -21.08 -24.57
CA GLU A 412 -10.59 -22.06 -25.65
C GLU A 412 -12.03 -22.55 -25.82
N GLY A 413 -12.64 -22.20 -26.97
CA GLY A 413 -14.02 -22.58 -27.32
C GLY A 413 -15.09 -21.77 -26.55
N ASP A 414 -16.35 -22.13 -26.81
CA ASP A 414 -17.54 -21.50 -26.23
C ASP A 414 -17.97 -22.31 -24.99
N LYS A 415 -17.36 -22.06 -23.84
CA LYS A 415 -17.72 -22.74 -22.58
C LYS A 415 -18.76 -21.97 -21.80
N LYS A 416 -19.62 -22.71 -21.10
CA LYS A 416 -20.54 -22.19 -20.08
C LYS A 416 -19.96 -22.46 -18.71
N ILE A 417 -19.86 -21.45 -17.88
CA ILE A 417 -19.29 -21.54 -16.54
C ILE A 417 -20.34 -21.18 -15.51
N ALA A 418 -20.57 -22.08 -14.57
CA ALA A 418 -21.39 -21.83 -13.39
C ALA A 418 -20.49 -21.36 -12.24
N VAL A 419 -20.82 -20.24 -11.61
CA VAL A 419 -20.15 -19.73 -10.41
C VAL A 419 -21.14 -19.76 -9.25
N VAL A 420 -20.80 -20.45 -8.17
CA VAL A 420 -21.66 -20.60 -6.99
C VAL A 420 -21.12 -19.73 -5.87
N GLY A 421 -21.90 -18.71 -5.50
CA GLY A 421 -21.57 -17.71 -4.49
C GLY A 421 -21.15 -16.37 -5.11
N GLY A 422 -21.86 -15.31 -4.74
CA GLY A 422 -21.64 -13.92 -5.15
C GLY A 422 -20.75 -13.13 -4.20
N GLY A 423 -19.90 -13.79 -3.41
CA GLY A 423 -18.84 -13.17 -2.62
C GLY A 423 -17.65 -12.75 -3.49
N ILE A 424 -16.65 -12.08 -2.90
CA ILE A 424 -15.53 -11.47 -3.64
C ILE A 424 -14.76 -12.48 -4.51
N ALA A 425 -14.62 -13.74 -4.07
CA ALA A 425 -13.97 -14.79 -4.85
C ALA A 425 -14.81 -15.19 -6.08
N GLY A 426 -16.11 -15.41 -5.91
CA GLY A 426 -16.99 -15.77 -7.03
C GLY A 426 -17.12 -14.64 -8.05
N LEU A 427 -17.21 -13.40 -7.59
CA LEU A 427 -17.27 -12.22 -8.47
C LEU A 427 -16.00 -12.05 -9.31
N GLU A 428 -14.81 -12.27 -8.70
CA GLU A 428 -13.55 -12.25 -9.46
C GLU A 428 -13.44 -13.42 -10.43
N ALA A 429 -13.86 -14.64 -10.04
CA ALA A 429 -13.89 -15.78 -10.94
C ALA A 429 -14.79 -15.52 -12.14
N ALA A 430 -15.99 -14.96 -11.92
CA ALA A 430 -16.94 -14.60 -12.98
C ALA A 430 -16.34 -13.55 -13.94
N ARG A 431 -15.70 -12.50 -13.39
CA ARG A 431 -15.03 -11.48 -14.19
C ARG A 431 -13.93 -12.06 -15.08
N VAL A 432 -13.07 -12.91 -14.52
CA VAL A 432 -11.95 -13.52 -15.26
C VAL A 432 -12.47 -14.47 -16.33
N ALA A 433 -13.41 -15.36 -16.00
CA ALA A 433 -14.01 -16.28 -16.96
C ALA A 433 -14.70 -15.54 -18.11
N ALA A 434 -15.48 -14.49 -17.82
CA ALA A 434 -16.12 -13.68 -18.84
C ALA A 434 -15.12 -12.91 -19.72
N LYS A 435 -14.03 -12.38 -19.14
CA LYS A 435 -12.94 -11.74 -19.92
C LYS A 435 -12.18 -12.73 -20.79
N ARG A 436 -12.23 -14.02 -20.48
CA ARG A 436 -11.73 -15.08 -21.37
C ARG A 436 -12.67 -15.40 -22.53
N GLY A 437 -13.90 -14.87 -22.51
CA GLY A 437 -14.91 -15.06 -23.55
C GLY A 437 -15.94 -16.15 -23.26
N TYR A 438 -16.02 -16.63 -22.00
CA TYR A 438 -16.97 -17.66 -21.60
C TYR A 438 -18.35 -17.08 -21.25
N ASP A 439 -19.43 -17.87 -21.44
CA ASP A 439 -20.79 -17.58 -20.97
C ASP A 439 -20.87 -17.92 -19.47
N VAL A 440 -21.05 -16.92 -18.61
CA VAL A 440 -20.95 -17.07 -17.17
C VAL A 440 -22.26 -16.76 -16.47
N THR A 441 -22.69 -17.66 -15.57
CA THR A 441 -23.82 -17.43 -14.67
C THR A 441 -23.33 -17.54 -13.21
N VAL A 442 -23.61 -16.50 -12.40
CA VAL A 442 -23.37 -16.46 -10.95
C VAL A 442 -24.68 -16.77 -10.24
N TYR A 443 -24.67 -17.75 -9.36
CA TYR A 443 -25.77 -18.12 -8.47
C TYR A 443 -25.47 -17.66 -7.05
N GLU A 444 -26.30 -16.78 -6.50
CA GLU A 444 -26.14 -16.25 -5.15
C GLU A 444 -27.42 -16.51 -4.32
N ALA A 445 -27.23 -17.17 -3.18
CA ALA A 445 -28.34 -17.56 -2.32
C ALA A 445 -29.01 -16.39 -1.59
N SER A 446 -28.28 -15.31 -1.36
CA SER A 446 -28.79 -14.10 -0.74
C SER A 446 -29.44 -13.15 -1.77
N ASP A 447 -30.05 -12.09 -1.27
CA ASP A 447 -30.68 -11.04 -2.08
C ASP A 447 -29.69 -9.97 -2.59
N HIS A 448 -28.40 -10.11 -2.25
CA HIS A 448 -27.35 -9.14 -2.61
C HIS A 448 -26.01 -9.82 -2.87
N LEU A 449 -25.12 -9.13 -3.58
CA LEU A 449 -23.74 -9.52 -3.81
C LEU A 449 -22.83 -9.05 -2.65
N GLY A 450 -21.61 -9.61 -2.58
CA GLY A 450 -20.56 -9.19 -1.67
C GLY A 450 -20.23 -10.21 -0.56
N GLY A 451 -21.20 -11.03 -0.12
CA GLY A 451 -20.97 -12.01 0.93
C GLY A 451 -20.34 -11.41 2.19
N GLN A 452 -19.23 -11.96 2.66
CA GLN A 452 -18.55 -11.47 3.87
C GLN A 452 -17.99 -10.03 3.77
N ILE A 453 -17.84 -9.48 2.56
CA ILE A 453 -17.39 -8.07 2.37
C ILE A 453 -18.37 -7.10 3.04
N VAL A 454 -19.66 -7.39 3.03
CA VAL A 454 -20.69 -6.56 3.68
C VAL A 454 -20.45 -6.46 5.19
N LEU A 455 -20.09 -7.59 5.82
CA LEU A 455 -19.73 -7.62 7.25
C LEU A 455 -18.40 -6.91 7.51
N ALA A 456 -17.41 -7.10 6.64
CA ALA A 456 -16.10 -6.45 6.76
C ALA A 456 -16.14 -4.93 6.59
N ALA A 457 -17.18 -4.40 5.96
CA ALA A 457 -17.39 -2.97 5.77
C ALA A 457 -18.14 -2.29 6.94
N ALA A 458 -18.74 -3.05 7.84
CA ALA A 458 -19.53 -2.52 8.96
C ALA A 458 -18.71 -1.81 10.05
N PRO A 459 -17.47 -2.26 10.40
CA PRO A 459 -16.66 -1.57 11.39
C PRO A 459 -16.30 -0.13 10.98
N PRO A 460 -15.95 0.74 11.94
CA PRO A 460 -15.54 2.11 11.66
C PRO A 460 -14.44 2.19 10.61
N ARG A 461 -14.49 3.21 9.73
CA ARG A 461 -13.48 3.48 8.70
C ARG A 461 -13.37 2.44 7.59
N LYS A 462 -14.19 1.38 7.59
CA LYS A 462 -14.07 0.26 6.63
C LYS A 462 -15.09 0.27 5.49
N ASP A 463 -15.98 1.26 5.43
CA ASP A 463 -16.98 1.45 4.37
C ASP A 463 -16.37 1.43 2.96
N GLU A 464 -15.13 1.90 2.81
CA GLU A 464 -14.41 1.89 1.52
C GLU A 464 -14.23 0.48 0.92
N ILE A 465 -14.34 -0.58 1.72
CA ILE A 465 -14.24 -1.97 1.23
C ILE A 465 -15.40 -2.30 0.28
N MET A 466 -16.57 -1.68 0.45
CA MET A 466 -17.73 -1.90 -0.44
C MET A 466 -17.47 -1.53 -1.89
N ARG A 467 -16.52 -0.62 -2.20
CA ARG A 467 -16.13 -0.32 -3.58
C ARG A 467 -15.73 -1.56 -4.38
N SER A 468 -15.21 -2.59 -3.70
CA SER A 468 -14.88 -3.84 -4.39
C SER A 468 -16.12 -4.54 -4.93
N VAL A 469 -17.22 -4.54 -4.19
CA VAL A 469 -18.52 -5.10 -4.63
C VAL A 469 -19.13 -4.23 -5.71
N GLU A 470 -19.20 -2.92 -5.47
CA GLU A 470 -19.73 -1.93 -6.43
C GLU A 470 -19.03 -2.01 -7.81
N TYR A 471 -17.73 -2.29 -7.81
CA TYR A 471 -17.00 -2.51 -9.06
C TYR A 471 -17.55 -3.71 -9.83
N TYR A 472 -17.78 -4.84 -9.16
CA TYR A 472 -18.31 -6.04 -9.84
C TYR A 472 -19.76 -5.84 -10.27
N GLU A 473 -20.59 -5.17 -9.49
CA GLU A 473 -21.97 -4.82 -9.88
C GLU A 473 -22.01 -3.98 -11.16
N LYS A 474 -21.02 -3.12 -11.36
CA LYS A 474 -20.89 -2.27 -12.55
C LYS A 474 -20.28 -3.02 -13.75
N ILE A 475 -19.26 -3.86 -13.54
CA ILE A 475 -18.50 -4.45 -14.65
C ILE A 475 -19.13 -5.75 -15.19
N LEU A 476 -19.72 -6.60 -14.34
CA LEU A 476 -20.22 -7.91 -14.75
C LEU A 476 -21.36 -7.83 -15.80
N PRO A 477 -22.34 -6.93 -15.68
CA PRO A 477 -23.35 -6.76 -16.74
C PRO A 477 -22.75 -6.39 -18.10
N GLY A 478 -21.74 -5.50 -18.10
CA GLY A 478 -21.01 -5.11 -19.32
C GLY A 478 -20.21 -6.24 -19.96
N LEU A 479 -19.85 -7.27 -19.18
CA LEU A 479 -19.20 -8.49 -19.65
C LEU A 479 -20.18 -9.60 -20.05
N GLY A 480 -21.50 -9.36 -19.95
CA GLY A 480 -22.54 -10.35 -20.28
C GLY A 480 -22.75 -11.42 -19.21
N VAL A 481 -22.19 -11.26 -18.00
CA VAL A 481 -22.41 -12.19 -16.90
C VAL A 481 -23.83 -12.11 -16.38
N LYS A 482 -24.50 -13.26 -16.25
CA LYS A 482 -25.81 -13.38 -15.60
C LYS A 482 -25.62 -13.53 -14.10
N VAL A 483 -26.46 -12.87 -13.31
CA VAL A 483 -26.46 -12.96 -11.85
C VAL A 483 -27.86 -13.36 -11.39
N GLU A 484 -27.98 -14.49 -10.71
CA GLU A 484 -29.22 -15.04 -10.16
C GLU A 484 -29.15 -14.91 -8.63
N LEU A 485 -29.83 -13.88 -8.08
CA LEU A 485 -29.94 -13.65 -6.63
C LEU A 485 -31.11 -14.44 -6.04
N ASN A 486 -31.12 -14.63 -4.71
CA ASN A 486 -32.08 -15.47 -3.99
C ASN A 486 -32.15 -16.90 -4.57
N HIS A 487 -31.04 -17.39 -5.10
CA HIS A 487 -30.99 -18.63 -5.84
C HIS A 487 -29.79 -19.52 -5.39
N ALA A 488 -30.11 -20.57 -4.68
CA ALA A 488 -29.13 -21.63 -4.35
C ALA A 488 -28.97 -22.55 -5.57
N ALA A 489 -27.75 -22.61 -6.13
CA ALA A 489 -27.46 -23.43 -7.30
C ALA A 489 -27.77 -24.91 -7.07
N THR A 490 -28.38 -25.57 -8.06
CA THR A 490 -28.72 -26.99 -8.05
C THR A 490 -27.70 -27.81 -8.86
N ALA A 491 -27.59 -29.11 -8.57
CA ALA A 491 -26.73 -30.02 -9.36
C ALA A 491 -27.13 -30.06 -10.85
N GLU A 492 -28.41 -29.90 -11.17
CA GLU A 492 -28.90 -29.85 -12.57
C GLU A 492 -28.36 -28.61 -13.30
N GLU A 493 -28.36 -27.44 -12.66
CA GLU A 493 -27.82 -26.20 -13.22
C GLU A 493 -26.31 -26.27 -13.41
N LEU A 494 -25.58 -26.83 -12.44
CA LEU A 494 -24.14 -27.04 -12.58
C LEU A 494 -23.82 -28.02 -13.73
N ASN A 495 -24.60 -29.08 -13.88
CA ASN A 495 -24.43 -30.05 -14.95
C ASN A 495 -24.85 -29.51 -16.35
N ALA A 496 -25.55 -28.39 -16.41
CA ALA A 496 -25.84 -27.68 -17.66
C ALA A 496 -24.68 -26.77 -18.13
N ALA A 497 -23.66 -26.57 -17.29
CA ALA A 497 -22.42 -25.88 -17.61
C ALA A 497 -21.31 -26.88 -18.01
N ASP A 498 -20.19 -26.36 -18.56
CA ASP A 498 -19.01 -27.15 -18.90
C ASP A 498 -18.05 -27.30 -17.70
N ALA A 499 -18.10 -26.35 -16.75
CA ALA A 499 -17.37 -26.38 -15.50
C ALA A 499 -18.06 -25.49 -14.44
N ALA A 500 -17.78 -25.76 -13.17
CA ALA A 500 -18.26 -24.95 -12.07
C ALA A 500 -17.13 -24.45 -11.17
N ILE A 501 -17.25 -23.20 -10.69
CA ILE A 501 -16.40 -22.62 -9.64
C ILE A 501 -17.27 -22.42 -8.40
N VAL A 502 -16.89 -23.01 -7.28
CA VAL A 502 -17.60 -22.93 -6.00
C VAL A 502 -16.87 -21.95 -5.08
N ALA A 503 -17.57 -20.91 -4.63
CA ALA A 503 -17.06 -19.81 -3.82
C ALA A 503 -18.00 -19.46 -2.65
N VAL A 504 -18.51 -20.49 -1.95
CA VAL A 504 -19.53 -20.36 -0.90
C VAL A 504 -18.99 -19.86 0.45
N GLY A 505 -17.70 -19.52 0.52
CA GLY A 505 -17.11 -18.84 1.67
C GLY A 505 -16.99 -19.70 2.94
N ALA A 506 -17.22 -19.06 4.09
CA ALA A 506 -17.08 -19.64 5.42
C ALA A 506 -18.24 -19.20 6.33
N HIS A 507 -18.30 -19.76 7.53
CA HIS A 507 -19.16 -19.34 8.62
C HIS A 507 -18.34 -19.15 9.91
N ASP A 508 -18.85 -18.38 10.85
CA ASP A 508 -18.25 -18.15 12.15
C ASP A 508 -18.25 -19.41 13.04
N VAL A 509 -17.39 -19.42 14.03
CA VAL A 509 -17.20 -20.53 14.95
C VAL A 509 -17.58 -20.12 16.38
N VAL A 510 -18.33 -20.98 17.06
CA VAL A 510 -18.56 -20.92 18.51
C VAL A 510 -17.75 -22.02 19.17
N ILE A 511 -16.91 -21.68 20.16
CA ILE A 511 -16.14 -22.67 20.90
C ILE A 511 -17.01 -23.37 21.95
N PRO A 512 -16.87 -24.69 22.13
CA PRO A 512 -17.69 -25.49 23.04
C PRO A 512 -17.18 -25.37 24.48
N VAL A 513 -17.52 -24.27 25.17
CA VAL A 513 -17.27 -24.08 26.60
C VAL A 513 -18.59 -24.12 27.36
N PRO A 514 -18.59 -24.45 28.67
CA PRO A 514 -19.79 -24.34 29.50
C PRO A 514 -20.45 -22.97 29.37
N GLY A 515 -21.74 -22.92 29.10
CA GLY A 515 -22.54 -21.70 28.93
C GLY A 515 -22.45 -21.05 27.53
N ALA A 516 -21.78 -21.68 26.56
CA ALA A 516 -21.71 -21.17 25.17
C ALA A 516 -23.08 -21.18 24.45
N ASP A 517 -24.05 -21.92 24.95
CA ASP A 517 -25.43 -22.00 24.47
C ASP A 517 -26.40 -20.98 25.16
N SER A 518 -25.87 -20.11 26.01
CA SER A 518 -26.65 -19.06 26.69
C SER A 518 -27.14 -18.02 25.68
N GLU A 519 -28.36 -17.45 25.92
CA GLU A 519 -28.94 -16.38 25.10
C GLU A 519 -28.10 -15.08 25.08
N LYS A 520 -27.19 -14.91 26.04
CA LYS A 520 -26.25 -13.78 26.07
C LYS A 520 -25.05 -13.95 25.10
N VAL A 521 -24.88 -15.12 24.51
CA VAL A 521 -23.79 -15.41 23.56
C VAL A 521 -24.26 -15.15 22.15
N VAL A 522 -23.57 -14.27 21.44
CA VAL A 522 -23.87 -13.92 20.05
C VAL A 522 -22.64 -14.03 19.18
N SER A 523 -22.84 -14.19 17.88
CA SER A 523 -21.79 -14.20 16.89
C SER A 523 -21.33 -12.77 16.58
N SER A 524 -20.03 -12.57 16.36
CA SER A 524 -19.50 -11.32 15.80
C SER A 524 -20.10 -10.99 14.44
N TRP A 525 -20.42 -12.01 13.64
CA TRP A 525 -21.04 -11.82 12.32
C TRP A 525 -22.48 -11.31 12.43
N ASP A 526 -23.25 -11.78 13.37
CA ASP A 526 -24.63 -11.27 13.61
C ASP A 526 -24.62 -9.85 14.15
N VAL A 527 -23.63 -9.49 14.97
CA VAL A 527 -23.42 -8.12 15.44
C VAL A 527 -23.07 -7.22 14.26
N LEU A 528 -22.08 -7.57 13.44
CA LEU A 528 -21.66 -6.78 12.29
C LEU A 528 -22.70 -6.72 11.16
N ALA A 529 -23.56 -7.74 11.07
CA ALA A 529 -24.71 -7.74 10.16
C ALA A 529 -25.87 -6.86 10.67
N GLY A 530 -25.79 -6.27 11.86
CA GLY A 530 -26.89 -5.50 12.47
C GLY A 530 -28.11 -6.33 12.85
N LYS A 531 -27.99 -7.66 12.93
CA LYS A 531 -29.08 -8.56 13.34
C LYS A 531 -29.33 -8.53 14.84
N VAL A 532 -28.33 -8.14 15.60
CA VAL A 532 -28.37 -8.05 17.06
C VAL A 532 -27.85 -6.70 17.50
N GLU A 533 -28.65 -5.95 18.25
CA GLU A 533 -28.24 -4.70 18.90
C GLU A 533 -27.87 -5.00 20.35
N LEU A 534 -26.66 -4.64 20.77
CA LEU A 534 -26.15 -4.86 22.12
C LEU A 534 -26.01 -3.53 22.86
N THR A 535 -26.18 -3.59 24.18
CA THR A 535 -26.00 -2.45 25.08
C THR A 535 -25.32 -2.91 26.37
N GLY A 536 -24.77 -1.98 27.15
CA GLY A 536 -24.06 -2.31 28.37
C GLY A 536 -22.65 -2.84 28.13
N ARG A 537 -22.19 -3.76 28.95
CA ARG A 537 -20.84 -4.30 28.92
C ARG A 537 -20.76 -5.59 28.12
N VAL A 538 -19.90 -5.61 27.11
CA VAL A 538 -19.73 -6.73 26.19
C VAL A 538 -18.32 -7.30 26.28
N ALA A 539 -18.22 -8.61 26.47
CA ALA A 539 -16.94 -9.34 26.37
C ALA A 539 -16.78 -9.91 24.96
N VAL A 540 -15.79 -9.45 24.20
CA VAL A 540 -15.42 -9.99 22.88
C VAL A 540 -14.38 -11.08 23.08
N ILE A 541 -14.72 -12.31 22.69
CA ILE A 541 -13.83 -13.47 22.78
C ILE A 541 -13.11 -13.68 21.47
N GLY A 542 -11.79 -13.51 21.50
CA GLY A 542 -10.90 -13.46 20.34
C GLY A 542 -10.54 -12.02 20.00
N GLY A 543 -9.28 -11.67 20.17
CA GLY A 543 -8.70 -10.37 19.85
C GLY A 543 -7.97 -10.35 18.49
N GLY A 544 -8.33 -11.23 17.54
CA GLY A 544 -7.87 -11.18 16.16
C GLY A 544 -8.46 -9.99 15.40
N LEU A 545 -8.32 -9.95 14.07
CA LEU A 545 -8.82 -8.85 13.23
C LEU A 545 -10.33 -8.65 13.41
N VAL A 546 -11.13 -9.71 13.25
CA VAL A 546 -12.60 -9.63 13.37
C VAL A 546 -13.02 -9.20 14.77
N GLY A 547 -12.36 -9.70 15.82
CA GLY A 547 -12.71 -9.35 17.20
C GLY A 547 -12.39 -7.89 17.52
N THR A 548 -11.25 -7.37 17.07
CA THR A 548 -10.90 -5.95 17.27
C THR A 548 -11.82 -5.02 16.47
N GLU A 549 -12.15 -5.39 15.23
CA GLU A 549 -13.11 -4.65 14.39
C GLU A 549 -14.53 -4.67 14.98
N THR A 550 -14.96 -5.81 15.54
CA THR A 550 -16.23 -5.91 16.24
C THR A 550 -16.24 -5.07 17.53
N ALA A 551 -15.10 -5.03 18.24
CA ALA A 551 -14.97 -4.17 19.43
C ALA A 551 -15.12 -2.68 19.05
N GLU A 552 -14.47 -2.20 17.98
CA GLU A 552 -14.66 -0.83 17.49
C GLU A 552 -16.11 -0.54 17.09
N TYR A 553 -16.76 -1.49 16.41
CA TYR A 553 -18.17 -1.38 16.05
C TYR A 553 -19.06 -1.20 17.29
N LEU A 554 -18.85 -2.02 18.32
CA LEU A 554 -19.58 -1.96 19.58
C LEU A 554 -19.35 -0.64 20.34
N LEU A 555 -18.14 -0.11 20.35
CA LEU A 555 -17.83 1.20 20.94
C LEU A 555 -18.63 2.33 20.29
N GLN A 556 -18.75 2.33 18.95
CA GLN A 556 -19.58 3.32 18.24
C GLN A 556 -21.07 3.22 18.59
N HIS A 557 -21.53 2.04 19.01
CA HIS A 557 -22.91 1.81 19.45
C HIS A 557 -23.11 2.00 20.97
N GLY A 558 -22.09 2.56 21.65
CA GLY A 558 -22.17 2.95 23.06
C GLY A 558 -22.01 1.80 24.06
N CYS A 559 -21.44 0.67 23.65
CA CYS A 559 -21.11 -0.43 24.56
C CYS A 559 -19.80 -0.16 25.31
N GLU A 560 -19.68 -0.69 26.52
CA GLU A 560 -18.40 -0.88 27.20
C GLU A 560 -17.81 -2.22 26.78
N VAL A 561 -16.54 -2.24 26.34
CA VAL A 561 -15.95 -3.44 25.73
C VAL A 561 -14.76 -3.96 26.51
N ALA A 562 -14.73 -5.28 26.73
CA ALA A 562 -13.58 -6.05 27.19
C ALA A 562 -13.19 -7.09 26.13
N ILE A 563 -11.92 -7.17 25.73
CA ILE A 563 -11.42 -8.15 24.77
C ILE A 563 -10.66 -9.25 25.52
N VAL A 564 -10.99 -10.51 25.25
CA VAL A 564 -10.33 -11.69 25.81
C VAL A 564 -9.58 -12.42 24.71
N GLU A 565 -8.25 -12.40 24.78
CA GLU A 565 -7.37 -12.99 23.76
C GLU A 565 -6.39 -13.99 24.39
N MET A 566 -6.31 -15.18 23.83
CA MET A 566 -5.40 -16.23 24.31
C MET A 566 -3.93 -16.01 23.93
N LEU A 567 -3.67 -15.24 22.89
CA LEU A 567 -2.33 -14.85 22.46
C LEU A 567 -1.81 -13.68 23.29
N ASP A 568 -0.56 -13.31 23.08
CA ASP A 568 0.15 -12.25 23.81
C ASP A 568 -0.19 -10.83 23.35
N LYS A 569 -0.96 -10.68 22.25
CA LYS A 569 -1.38 -9.39 21.71
C LYS A 569 -2.69 -9.50 20.94
N ILE A 570 -3.44 -8.41 20.90
CA ILE A 570 -4.61 -8.25 20.04
C ILE A 570 -4.22 -7.71 18.66
N ALA A 571 -5.15 -7.72 17.72
CA ALA A 571 -5.00 -7.23 16.35
C ALA A 571 -3.78 -7.80 15.61
N ALA A 572 -3.40 -9.05 15.92
CA ALA A 572 -2.26 -9.69 15.27
C ALA A 572 -2.49 -9.81 13.75
N GLY A 573 -1.59 -9.21 12.95
CA GLY A 573 -1.69 -9.19 11.48
C GLY A 573 -2.48 -8.01 10.91
N GLU A 574 -2.88 -7.03 11.74
CA GLU A 574 -3.41 -5.77 11.24
C GLU A 574 -2.30 -4.94 10.58
N SER A 575 -2.71 -4.08 9.63
CA SER A 575 -1.81 -3.12 8.99
C SER A 575 -1.13 -2.22 10.03
N GLU A 576 0.18 -2.04 9.90
CA GLU A 576 0.95 -1.14 10.76
C GLU A 576 0.47 0.33 10.65
N THR A 577 -0.27 0.66 9.59
CA THR A 577 -0.86 2.00 9.40
C THR A 577 -2.25 2.13 10.01
N ILE A 578 -2.96 1.03 10.23
CA ILE A 578 -4.31 0.99 10.83
C ILE A 578 -4.22 0.75 12.34
N LEU A 579 -3.35 -0.14 12.78
CA LEU A 579 -3.22 -0.52 14.19
C LEU A 579 -3.12 0.67 15.17
N PRO A 580 -2.35 1.75 14.89
CA PRO A 580 -2.31 2.91 15.78
C PRO A 580 -3.67 3.60 15.96
N LEU A 581 -4.52 3.59 14.93
CA LEU A 581 -5.86 4.18 15.00
C LEU A 581 -6.76 3.35 15.93
N ILE A 582 -6.76 2.02 15.76
CA ILE A 582 -7.51 1.11 16.64
C ILE A 582 -7.07 1.26 18.09
N MET A 583 -5.76 1.28 18.35
CA MET A 583 -5.21 1.40 19.70
C MET A 583 -5.52 2.76 20.34
N SER A 584 -5.60 3.82 19.54
CA SER A 584 -6.03 5.15 20.02
C SER A 584 -7.49 5.13 20.46
N ASP A 585 -8.37 4.55 19.64
CA ASP A 585 -9.79 4.43 19.95
C ASP A 585 -10.01 3.59 21.22
N PHE A 586 -9.27 2.48 21.36
CA PHE A 586 -9.35 1.64 22.55
C PHE A 586 -8.86 2.34 23.82
N ALA A 587 -7.82 3.17 23.71
CA ALA A 587 -7.33 3.97 24.82
C ALA A 587 -8.33 5.06 25.22
N GLU A 588 -8.95 5.74 24.26
CA GLU A 588 -9.97 6.77 24.50
C GLU A 588 -11.20 6.22 25.22
N HIS A 589 -11.64 5.02 24.83
CA HIS A 589 -12.83 4.36 25.39
C HIS A 589 -12.51 3.42 26.56
N ASN A 590 -11.27 3.36 27.02
CA ASN A 590 -10.83 2.51 28.14
C ASN A 590 -11.14 1.02 27.94
N VAL A 591 -10.94 0.50 26.72
CA VAL A 591 -11.18 -0.91 26.42
C VAL A 591 -10.26 -1.81 27.25
N GLU A 592 -10.86 -2.72 28.01
CA GLU A 592 -10.09 -3.70 28.77
C GLU A 592 -9.51 -4.78 27.84
N GLN A 593 -8.21 -4.98 27.88
CA GLN A 593 -7.52 -5.98 27.05
C GLN A 593 -6.93 -7.09 27.92
N HIS A 594 -7.56 -8.25 27.89
CA HIS A 594 -7.13 -9.45 28.62
C HIS A 594 -6.38 -10.38 27.65
N VAL A 595 -5.10 -10.11 27.42
CA VAL A 595 -4.22 -10.96 26.61
C VAL A 595 -3.68 -12.13 27.42
N LYS A 596 -3.12 -13.16 26.75
CA LYS A 596 -2.69 -14.44 27.35
C LYS A 596 -3.80 -15.06 28.20
N THR A 597 -5.07 -14.83 27.85
CA THR A 597 -6.24 -15.17 28.64
C THR A 597 -7.18 -16.07 27.84
N ARG A 598 -7.34 -17.30 28.28
CA ARG A 598 -8.16 -18.32 27.62
C ARG A 598 -9.50 -18.45 28.31
N LEU A 599 -10.60 -18.26 27.57
CA LEU A 599 -11.97 -18.50 28.04
C LEU A 599 -12.14 -19.95 28.52
N THR A 600 -12.81 -20.13 29.67
CA THR A 600 -13.10 -21.45 30.25
C THR A 600 -14.59 -21.70 30.47
N ALA A 601 -15.37 -20.69 30.78
CA ALA A 601 -16.82 -20.79 30.94
C ALA A 601 -17.51 -19.44 30.77
N ILE A 602 -18.79 -19.48 30.48
CA ILE A 602 -19.68 -18.33 30.43
C ILE A 602 -20.74 -18.55 31.51
N THR A 603 -21.00 -17.54 32.32
CA THR A 603 -21.93 -17.56 33.46
C THR A 603 -22.92 -16.41 33.38
N ASP A 604 -23.91 -16.39 34.26
CA ASP A 604 -24.86 -15.28 34.33
C ASP A 604 -24.17 -13.94 34.67
N GLU A 605 -23.06 -13.98 35.42
CA GLU A 605 -22.31 -12.80 35.85
C GLU A 605 -21.29 -12.29 34.77
N GLY A 606 -20.95 -13.12 33.77
CA GLY A 606 -19.96 -12.78 32.76
C GLY A 606 -19.15 -14.00 32.31
N VAL A 607 -17.86 -13.80 32.03
CA VAL A 607 -16.97 -14.86 31.57
C VAL A 607 -15.94 -15.23 32.61
N GLU A 608 -15.64 -16.53 32.72
CA GLU A 608 -14.53 -17.07 33.48
C GLU A 608 -13.40 -17.47 32.50
N ALA A 609 -12.19 -17.11 32.85
CA ALA A 609 -11.02 -17.33 32.02
C ALA A 609 -9.79 -17.67 32.87
N ILE A 610 -8.76 -18.18 32.21
CA ILE A 610 -7.46 -18.42 32.81
C ILE A 610 -6.43 -17.55 32.08
N ARG A 611 -5.73 -16.70 32.82
CA ARG A 611 -4.60 -15.91 32.34
C ARG A 611 -3.30 -16.64 32.61
N THR A 612 -2.42 -16.69 31.62
CA THR A 612 -1.04 -17.12 31.79
C THR A 612 -0.18 -15.90 32.09
N THR A 613 0.47 -15.87 33.25
CA THR A 613 1.38 -14.80 33.68
C THR A 613 2.74 -14.89 32.99
N GLU A 614 3.60 -13.87 33.15
CA GLU A 614 4.92 -13.84 32.50
C GLU A 614 5.87 -14.96 32.97
N ASP A 615 5.73 -15.42 34.19
CA ASP A 615 6.47 -16.56 34.76
C ASP A 615 5.86 -17.93 34.42
N GLY A 616 4.75 -17.95 33.63
CA GLY A 616 4.08 -19.15 33.16
C GLY A 616 3.07 -19.74 34.15
N ALA A 617 2.76 -19.07 35.27
CA ALA A 617 1.69 -19.48 36.16
C ALA A 617 0.30 -19.21 35.56
N GLU A 618 -0.70 -19.99 35.99
CA GLU A 618 -2.08 -19.83 35.59
C GLU A 618 -2.90 -19.18 36.72
N GLU A 619 -3.61 -18.10 36.41
CA GLU A 619 -4.47 -17.37 37.33
C GLU A 619 -5.91 -17.32 36.80
N PRO A 620 -6.92 -17.61 37.66
CA PRO A 620 -8.31 -17.44 37.28
C PRO A 620 -8.66 -15.95 37.17
N VAL A 621 -9.38 -15.58 36.11
CA VAL A 621 -9.86 -14.23 35.85
C VAL A 621 -11.37 -14.29 35.63
N LYS A 622 -12.12 -13.35 36.24
CA LYS A 622 -13.54 -13.15 35.98
C LYS A 622 -13.76 -11.77 35.39
N ILE A 623 -14.52 -11.70 34.30
CA ILE A 623 -14.83 -10.47 33.57
C ILE A 623 -16.36 -10.35 33.55
N ALA A 624 -16.90 -9.38 34.27
CA ALA A 624 -18.33 -9.13 34.29
C ALA A 624 -18.77 -8.59 32.93
N CYS A 625 -19.85 -9.12 32.37
CA CYS A 625 -20.46 -8.62 31.15
C CYS A 625 -21.91 -9.03 31.00
N ASP A 626 -22.66 -8.20 30.27
CA ASP A 626 -24.08 -8.45 29.95
C ASP A 626 -24.20 -9.40 28.75
N TYR A 627 -23.27 -9.27 27.77
CA TYR A 627 -23.22 -10.09 26.56
C TYR A 627 -21.81 -10.59 26.27
N VAL A 628 -21.74 -11.70 25.53
CA VAL A 628 -20.50 -12.32 25.07
C VAL A 628 -20.55 -12.43 23.55
N VAL A 629 -19.58 -11.82 22.86
CA VAL A 629 -19.46 -11.92 21.40
C VAL A 629 -18.34 -12.87 21.03
N MET A 630 -18.67 -13.92 20.28
CA MET A 630 -17.69 -14.88 19.77
C MET A 630 -17.05 -14.37 18.47
N ALA A 631 -15.73 -14.19 18.50
CA ALA A 631 -14.92 -13.77 17.35
C ALA A 631 -13.65 -14.65 17.22
N VAL A 632 -13.82 -15.96 17.39
CA VAL A 632 -12.73 -16.94 17.52
C VAL A 632 -12.32 -17.58 16.20
N GLY A 633 -12.72 -17.00 15.09
CA GLY A 633 -12.39 -17.42 13.73
C GLY A 633 -13.59 -17.94 12.95
N SER A 634 -13.29 -18.47 11.78
CA SER A 634 -14.29 -19.01 10.83
C SER A 634 -13.88 -20.37 10.31
N LYS A 635 -14.84 -21.10 9.78
CA LYS A 635 -14.67 -22.42 9.19
C LYS A 635 -15.27 -22.45 7.78
N ALA A 636 -14.55 -23.06 6.84
CA ALA A 636 -14.99 -23.22 5.46
C ALA A 636 -16.37 -23.86 5.36
N ASN A 637 -17.22 -23.32 4.51
CA ASN A 637 -18.49 -23.93 4.16
C ASN A 637 -18.24 -25.14 3.24
N ALA A 638 -18.91 -26.24 3.51
CA ALA A 638 -18.99 -27.36 2.58
C ALA A 638 -20.06 -27.06 1.51
N PHE A 639 -19.80 -27.46 0.28
CA PHE A 639 -20.79 -27.46 -0.79
C PHE A 639 -21.10 -28.91 -1.16
N ASP A 640 -22.38 -29.26 -1.26
CA ASP A 640 -22.81 -30.60 -1.63
C ASP A 640 -22.61 -30.81 -3.13
N LEU A 641 -21.79 -31.80 -3.48
CA LEU A 641 -21.50 -32.17 -4.87
C LEU A 641 -22.23 -33.44 -5.33
N ASP A 642 -23.19 -33.96 -4.53
CA ASP A 642 -23.95 -35.13 -4.91
C ASP A 642 -24.74 -34.85 -6.21
N GLY A 643 -24.55 -35.72 -7.20
CA GLY A 643 -25.14 -35.58 -8.52
C GLY A 643 -24.47 -34.60 -9.47
N VAL A 644 -23.41 -33.89 -9.07
CA VAL A 644 -22.61 -33.02 -9.94
C VAL A 644 -21.59 -33.85 -10.71
N THR A 645 -21.62 -33.74 -12.05
CA THR A 645 -20.78 -34.53 -12.98
C THR A 645 -19.73 -33.72 -13.72
N VAL A 646 -19.84 -32.41 -13.73
CA VAL A 646 -18.88 -31.49 -14.37
C VAL A 646 -17.67 -31.24 -13.48
N PRO A 647 -16.52 -30.82 -14.03
CA PRO A 647 -15.38 -30.38 -13.23
C PRO A 647 -15.76 -29.22 -12.29
N VAL A 648 -15.39 -29.35 -11.01
CA VAL A 648 -15.65 -28.34 -9.97
C VAL A 648 -14.33 -27.90 -9.33
N THR A 649 -14.13 -26.60 -9.21
CA THR A 649 -13.01 -26.01 -8.48
C THR A 649 -13.52 -25.13 -7.34
N CYS A 650 -13.10 -25.40 -6.09
CA CYS A 650 -13.41 -24.57 -4.95
C CYS A 650 -12.38 -23.44 -4.80
N VAL A 651 -12.83 -22.22 -4.52
CA VAL A 651 -11.98 -21.01 -4.39
C VAL A 651 -12.37 -20.18 -3.16
N GLY A 652 -11.45 -19.33 -2.71
CA GLY A 652 -11.66 -18.55 -1.50
C GLY A 652 -11.74 -19.42 -0.25
N ASP A 653 -12.49 -18.97 0.75
CA ASP A 653 -12.54 -19.65 2.06
C ASP A 653 -13.02 -21.10 2.00
N CYS A 654 -13.90 -21.43 1.06
CA CYS A 654 -14.41 -22.81 0.93
C CYS A 654 -13.44 -23.77 0.23
N SER A 655 -12.27 -23.33 -0.21
CA SER A 655 -11.23 -24.23 -0.77
C SER A 655 -10.66 -25.22 0.26
N GLY A 656 -10.92 -25.01 1.54
CA GLY A 656 -10.55 -25.93 2.63
C GLY A 656 -9.13 -25.75 3.18
N GLU A 657 -8.29 -24.93 2.54
CA GLU A 657 -6.90 -24.77 2.96
C GLU A 657 -6.76 -23.84 4.17
N ARG A 658 -7.47 -22.73 4.19
CA ARG A 658 -7.52 -21.77 5.30
C ARG A 658 -8.55 -20.68 4.96
N THR A 659 -9.35 -20.26 5.93
CA THR A 659 -10.13 -19.04 5.76
C THR A 659 -9.18 -17.87 5.59
N ALA A 660 -9.39 -17.05 4.57
CA ALA A 660 -8.40 -16.18 4.00
C ALA A 660 -8.88 -14.73 3.98
N ASP A 661 -8.00 -13.85 3.58
CA ASP A 661 -8.29 -12.45 3.35
C ASP A 661 -8.76 -12.19 1.91
N ILE A 662 -9.12 -10.95 1.61
CA ILE A 662 -9.55 -10.51 0.27
C ILE A 662 -8.50 -10.86 -0.79
N ALA A 663 -7.21 -10.70 -0.48
CA ALA A 663 -6.13 -10.96 -1.45
C ALA A 663 -6.07 -12.44 -1.86
N SER A 664 -6.19 -13.34 -0.89
CA SER A 664 -6.21 -14.79 -1.15
C SER A 664 -7.46 -15.21 -1.92
N ALA A 665 -8.63 -14.65 -1.55
CA ALA A 665 -9.90 -14.91 -2.24
C ALA A 665 -9.81 -14.48 -3.72
N ILE A 666 -9.31 -13.28 -3.99
CA ILE A 666 -9.10 -12.76 -5.35
C ILE A 666 -8.11 -13.63 -6.13
N ARG A 667 -6.96 -13.97 -5.54
CA ARG A 667 -5.91 -14.74 -6.26
C ARG A 667 -6.33 -16.16 -6.57
N THR A 668 -6.94 -16.88 -5.62
CA THR A 668 -7.42 -18.25 -5.86
C THR A 668 -8.48 -18.26 -6.96
N ALA A 669 -9.41 -17.33 -6.92
CA ALA A 669 -10.47 -17.19 -7.92
C ALA A 669 -9.92 -16.82 -9.31
N TYR A 670 -8.98 -15.85 -9.36
CA TYR A 670 -8.32 -15.43 -10.60
C TYR A 670 -7.62 -16.61 -11.29
N HIS A 671 -6.79 -17.36 -10.54
CA HIS A 671 -6.04 -18.49 -11.10
C HIS A 671 -6.97 -19.62 -11.54
N ALA A 672 -7.93 -20.03 -10.71
CA ALA A 672 -8.91 -21.05 -11.07
C ALA A 672 -9.67 -20.71 -12.35
N ALA A 673 -10.18 -19.49 -12.46
CA ALA A 673 -10.89 -19.06 -13.67
C ALA A 673 -9.96 -18.91 -14.88
N ASN A 674 -8.68 -18.58 -14.69
CA ASN A 674 -7.71 -18.45 -15.77
C ASN A 674 -7.19 -19.80 -16.30
N GLU A 675 -7.45 -20.89 -15.60
CA GLU A 675 -7.07 -22.27 -15.97
C GLU A 675 -8.21 -23.07 -16.60
N LEU A 676 -9.46 -22.54 -16.62
CA LEU A 676 -10.63 -23.20 -17.27
C LEU A 676 -10.35 -23.48 -18.80
#